data_df92a006a149ef575a1ba4a43891e95b
#
_entry.id   df92a006a149ef575a1ba4a43891e95b
#
_cell.length_a   1.000
_cell.length_b   1.000
_cell.length_c   1.000
_cell.angle_alpha   90.00
_cell.angle_beta   90.00
_cell.angle_gamma   90.00
#
_symmetry.space_group_name_H-M   'P 1'
#
loop_
_entity.id
_entity.type
_entity.pdbx_description
1 polymer ?
#
loop_
_entity_poly.entity_id
_entity_poly.type
_entity_poly.pdbx_seq_one_letter_code
_entity_poly.pdbx_strand_id
1 'polypeptide(L)'
;MLALIFDLEVVFGQEWTKYINNNDPYKTIIKNIDQHFEKTGKGRGSGFKQYMRWRYKLDGAMNSSEPLKNINAIEISEYEAFKRSLSKSNRATSGDWESMGPYTTQGNSGLGRINCMAHHPSDPNIMWVGTPNGGLWKTTNGGSSWEIISNYFVSLGISGIAIDYTNPDIIYILTGDGDGGDSASIGVLKTIDGGINWQKTGLSFGVTYLKWCFFIKIHPTNPQILLVGAIDGLYTNSNGGVGSWGHVLGDNLVFDLEFKPDNPNIYYLATDVGIKKFNNGIEVSTFVSSSSFARIALAVTPAAPNNVYAIFGGYLNLSGIFSGVYLSTNSGDSYTIQSNTPNILGWDNGEDAQTQAMYDLCLAVHESDPNRVYVGGINCWTSSNAGVNWNKISYWNGSPYVHADFHNLYHLNGTLFACTDGGIYKTTNNGGAWNDLSNGINIMQFYDIDFYSNTWLGGAQDNGTHSAIYGSQTSSELSVGDGFGCTWHSGDHSIQFLSSQDGIIRRQLGTNLTINSDLNGFWFTELTMSTNTYHLFANSTNSLLRGNQNVAVWDWSWPSTGNESIMSNDIRGYEQGTNDPNVMYVVSSEQIIKTNNILSTPATWTLLTHPSPGPTPEETVKLQNVTVDPLNANRVWVVCSGFYNGQKIFKSEDGGTTWTNISGSLPNVQFRAIVYDTPGSDRIYIGSDIGVFYKTSTMSDWIYFSNNLPPANVTSLKIYDGYIYAGTFGRGIWRSPLFSTCPINVSLTPANDPGTVYLHGKQVHYASNSVTSSRVISGSLGNEAIYTAGNYLDFVEGFWGKTDAFIEAKIGTCPE
;
A
#
# COMPACT_ATOMS: atom_id res chain seq x y z
N MET A 1 -45.07 -26.68 17.85
CA MET A 1 -44.60 -26.08 16.58
C MET A 1 -43.59 -25.00 16.98
N LEU A 2 -42.34 -25.42 17.23
CA LEU A 2 -41.21 -24.51 17.50
C LEU A 2 -40.74 -23.98 16.15
N ALA A 3 -40.92 -22.68 15.94
CA ALA A 3 -40.26 -21.98 14.84
C ALA A 3 -38.75 -21.87 15.20
N LEU A 4 -37.93 -22.63 14.49
CA LEU A 4 -36.51 -22.36 14.44
C LEU A 4 -36.36 -21.04 13.67
N ILE A 5 -36.08 -19.97 14.39
CA ILE A 5 -35.56 -18.75 13.82
C ILE A 5 -34.11 -19.09 13.42
N PHE A 6 -33.88 -19.35 12.16
CA PHE A 6 -32.53 -19.24 11.60
C PHE A 6 -32.23 -17.74 11.56
N ASP A 7 -31.40 -17.28 12.46
CA ASP A 7 -30.67 -16.04 12.27
C ASP A 7 -29.87 -16.21 10.98
N LEU A 8 -30.30 -15.54 9.91
CA LEU A 8 -29.50 -15.35 8.71
C LEU A 8 -28.36 -14.41 9.11
N GLU A 9 -27.24 -14.98 9.55
CA GLU A 9 -26.00 -14.23 9.68
C GLU A 9 -25.64 -13.70 8.29
N VAL A 10 -25.64 -12.39 8.14
CA VAL A 10 -25.18 -11.69 6.93
C VAL A 10 -23.71 -12.03 6.74
N VAL A 11 -23.40 -12.79 5.70
CA VAL A 11 -22.05 -13.25 5.41
C VAL A 11 -21.32 -12.18 4.60
N PHE A 12 -20.45 -11.44 5.25
CA PHE A 12 -19.55 -10.46 4.64
C PHE A 12 -18.45 -11.16 3.83
N GLY A 13 -17.87 -10.44 2.88
CA GLY A 13 -16.96 -10.87 1.83
C GLY A 13 -15.87 -11.89 2.17
N GLN A 14 -15.12 -11.76 3.25
CA GLN A 14 -14.30 -12.84 3.81
C GLN A 14 -14.98 -13.34 5.09
N GLU A 15 -14.92 -14.63 5.39
CA GLU A 15 -15.66 -15.19 6.54
C GLU A 15 -15.44 -14.46 7.86
N TRP A 16 -14.25 -13.89 8.07
CA TRP A 16 -13.94 -13.13 9.26
C TRP A 16 -14.61 -11.75 9.29
N THR A 17 -14.97 -11.16 8.13
CA THR A 17 -15.59 -9.83 8.07
C THR A 17 -17.02 -9.80 8.60
N LYS A 18 -17.68 -10.95 8.72
CA LYS A 18 -18.98 -11.07 9.37
C LYS A 18 -18.98 -10.65 10.86
N TYR A 19 -17.81 -10.66 11.50
CA TYR A 19 -17.66 -10.20 12.88
C TYR A 19 -17.45 -8.69 12.98
N ILE A 20 -17.38 -7.97 11.86
CA ILE A 20 -17.26 -6.51 11.84
C ILE A 20 -18.65 -5.90 11.97
N ASN A 21 -18.99 -5.52 13.20
CA ASN A 21 -20.15 -4.69 13.48
C ASN A 21 -19.65 -3.27 13.80
N ASN A 22 -20.04 -2.29 13.00
CA ASN A 22 -19.61 -0.91 13.17
C ASN A 22 -20.02 -0.26 14.51
N ASN A 23 -20.91 -0.88 15.24
CA ASN A 23 -21.34 -0.41 16.57
C ASN A 23 -20.56 -1.05 17.72
N ASP A 24 -19.82 -2.12 17.46
CA ASP A 24 -19.06 -2.83 18.49
C ASP A 24 -17.70 -2.14 18.74
N PRO A 25 -17.21 -2.17 19.98
CA PRO A 25 -15.84 -1.75 20.27
C PRO A 25 -14.82 -2.56 19.48
N TYR A 26 -13.77 -1.89 18.97
CA TYR A 26 -12.72 -2.53 18.17
C TYR A 26 -12.16 -3.79 18.83
N LYS A 27 -11.88 -3.77 20.15
CA LYS A 27 -11.40 -4.94 20.89
C LYS A 27 -12.34 -6.15 20.82
N THR A 28 -13.65 -5.92 20.78
CA THR A 28 -14.65 -6.98 20.67
C THR A 28 -14.61 -7.62 19.29
N ILE A 29 -14.51 -6.80 18.26
CA ILE A 29 -14.39 -7.26 16.87
C ILE A 29 -13.14 -8.13 16.70
N ILE A 30 -11.96 -7.63 17.11
CA ILE A 30 -10.69 -8.37 17.05
C ILE A 30 -10.78 -9.70 17.78
N LYS A 31 -11.31 -9.69 19.02
CA LYS A 31 -11.49 -10.92 19.80
C LYS A 31 -12.33 -11.97 19.09
N ASN A 32 -13.43 -11.55 18.47
CA ASN A 32 -14.32 -12.46 17.74
C ASN A 32 -13.63 -13.05 16.50
N ILE A 33 -12.87 -12.23 15.78
CA ILE A 33 -12.12 -12.68 14.60
C ILE A 33 -10.97 -13.61 14.99
N ASP A 34 -10.20 -13.29 16.03
CA ASP A 34 -9.14 -14.16 16.55
C ASP A 34 -9.71 -15.55 16.93
N GLN A 35 -10.84 -15.58 17.65
CA GLN A 35 -11.53 -16.84 17.99
C GLN A 35 -12.03 -17.61 16.75
N HIS A 36 -12.40 -16.89 15.69
CA HIS A 36 -12.72 -17.54 14.41
C HIS A 36 -11.52 -18.29 13.87
N PHE A 37 -10.35 -17.63 13.75
CA PHE A 37 -9.13 -18.24 13.20
C PHE A 37 -8.52 -19.31 14.12
N GLU A 38 -8.73 -19.25 15.43
CA GLU A 38 -8.38 -20.35 16.34
C GLU A 38 -9.16 -21.64 16.04
N LYS A 39 -10.40 -21.51 15.55
CA LYS A 39 -11.27 -22.65 15.23
C LYS A 39 -11.10 -23.14 13.79
N THR A 40 -10.94 -22.21 12.84
CA THR A 40 -10.93 -22.54 11.40
C THR A 40 -9.53 -22.72 10.84
N GLY A 41 -8.50 -22.27 11.55
CA GLY A 41 -7.10 -22.34 11.12
C GLY A 41 -6.66 -21.08 10.38
N LYS A 42 -5.34 -20.94 10.25
CA LYS A 42 -4.65 -19.76 9.67
C LYS A 42 -4.00 -20.07 8.31
N GLY A 43 -4.29 -21.25 7.75
CA GLY A 43 -3.66 -21.74 6.52
C GLY A 43 -3.98 -20.89 5.29
N ARG A 44 -3.28 -21.20 4.20
CA ARG A 44 -3.45 -20.56 2.89
C ARG A 44 -4.94 -20.56 2.48
N GLY A 45 -5.42 -19.42 1.98
CA GLY A 45 -6.82 -19.24 1.55
C GLY A 45 -7.83 -19.03 2.69
N SER A 46 -7.44 -19.08 3.98
CA SER A 46 -8.35 -18.84 5.11
C SER A 46 -8.83 -17.39 5.26
N GLY A 47 -8.22 -16.44 4.54
CA GLY A 47 -8.43 -15.01 4.77
C GLY A 47 -7.61 -14.44 5.95
N PHE A 48 -6.80 -15.26 6.61
CA PHE A 48 -5.97 -14.82 7.73
C PHE A 48 -4.96 -13.75 7.32
N LYS A 49 -4.35 -13.89 6.13
CA LYS A 49 -3.43 -12.91 5.55
C LYS A 49 -4.09 -11.52 5.44
N GLN A 50 -5.27 -11.44 4.85
CA GLN A 50 -6.02 -10.19 4.68
C GLN A 50 -6.47 -9.61 6.03
N TYR A 51 -6.90 -10.46 6.97
CA TYR A 51 -7.20 -10.03 8.33
C TYR A 51 -5.99 -9.40 9.03
N MET A 52 -4.80 -10.00 8.93
CA MET A 52 -3.60 -9.48 9.57
C MET A 52 -3.14 -8.15 8.97
N ARG A 53 -3.28 -7.95 7.65
CA ARG A 53 -3.03 -6.66 6.98
C ARG A 53 -4.00 -5.58 7.48
N TRP A 54 -5.28 -5.89 7.49
CA TRP A 54 -6.33 -5.02 8.01
C TRP A 54 -6.09 -4.66 9.48
N ARG A 55 -5.81 -5.65 10.32
CA ARG A 55 -5.50 -5.46 11.74
C ARG A 55 -4.24 -4.62 11.96
N TYR A 56 -3.15 -4.91 11.26
CA TYR A 56 -1.89 -4.16 11.36
C TYR A 56 -2.10 -2.65 11.12
N LYS A 57 -2.91 -2.31 10.13
CA LYS A 57 -3.28 -0.93 9.82
C LYS A 57 -4.11 -0.29 10.94
N LEU A 58 -5.07 -1.02 11.50
CA LEU A 58 -6.02 -0.50 12.47
C LEU A 58 -5.50 -0.44 13.90
N ASP A 59 -4.70 -1.41 14.33
CA ASP A 59 -4.16 -1.48 15.70
C ASP A 59 -3.39 -0.23 16.11
N GLY A 60 -2.71 0.44 15.17
CA GLY A 60 -2.06 1.72 15.40
C GLY A 60 -3.00 2.92 15.38
N ALA A 61 -4.19 2.79 14.76
CA ALA A 61 -5.10 3.90 14.50
C ALA A 61 -6.26 3.98 15.48
N MET A 62 -6.75 2.82 15.94
CA MET A 62 -8.00 2.71 16.67
C MET A 62 -7.82 2.65 18.18
N ASN A 63 -8.72 3.35 18.88
CA ASN A 63 -8.91 3.12 20.29
C ASN A 63 -9.68 1.80 20.50
N SER A 64 -9.18 0.92 21.36
CA SER A 64 -9.73 -0.42 21.55
C SER A 64 -11.16 -0.44 22.11
N SER A 65 -11.57 0.61 22.81
CA SER A 65 -12.92 0.75 23.39
C SER A 65 -13.93 1.45 22.47
N GLU A 66 -13.47 2.06 21.38
CA GLU A 66 -14.34 2.77 20.45
C GLU A 66 -14.82 1.88 19.29
N PRO A 67 -15.99 2.19 18.70
CA PRO A 67 -16.43 1.59 17.45
C PRO A 67 -15.46 1.88 16.30
N LEU A 68 -15.48 1.01 15.28
CA LEU A 68 -14.68 1.21 14.06
C LEU A 68 -15.01 2.54 13.38
N LYS A 69 -13.95 3.19 12.88
CA LYS A 69 -14.05 4.45 12.14
C LYS A 69 -13.45 4.28 10.74
N ASN A 70 -13.96 5.02 9.79
CA ASN A 70 -13.37 5.14 8.46
C ASN A 70 -12.10 6.01 8.54
N ILE A 71 -10.95 5.37 8.66
CA ILE A 71 -9.65 6.03 8.81
C ILE A 71 -9.37 6.93 7.62
N ASN A 72 -9.65 6.47 6.39
CA ASN A 72 -9.40 7.26 5.19
C ASN A 72 -10.22 8.55 5.17
N ALA A 73 -11.46 8.52 5.68
CA ALA A 73 -12.28 9.74 5.82
C ALA A 73 -11.68 10.72 6.84
N ILE A 74 -11.09 10.22 7.94
CA ILE A 74 -10.40 11.06 8.93
C ILE A 74 -9.14 11.67 8.30
N GLU A 75 -8.28 10.85 7.71
CA GLU A 75 -7.01 11.27 7.08
C GLU A 75 -7.22 12.37 6.04
N ILE A 76 -8.20 12.18 5.15
CA ILE A 76 -8.52 13.19 4.14
C ILE A 76 -9.01 14.49 4.78
N SER A 77 -9.89 14.41 5.79
CA SER A 77 -10.39 15.59 6.49
C SER A 77 -9.27 16.37 7.19
N GLU A 78 -8.37 15.66 7.87
CA GLU A 78 -7.23 16.24 8.56
C GLU A 78 -6.21 16.82 7.58
N TYR A 79 -5.93 16.15 6.46
CA TYR A 79 -5.06 16.66 5.42
C TYR A 79 -5.60 17.93 4.78
N GLU A 80 -6.90 17.97 4.45
CA GLU A 80 -7.54 19.20 3.93
C GLU A 80 -7.48 20.35 4.93
N ALA A 81 -7.67 20.05 6.22
CA ALA A 81 -7.54 21.04 7.29
C ALA A 81 -6.09 21.54 7.41
N PHE A 82 -5.12 20.65 7.34
CA PHE A 82 -3.70 20.96 7.37
C PHE A 82 -3.29 21.83 6.18
N LYS A 83 -3.69 21.48 4.94
CA LYS A 83 -3.44 22.30 3.73
C LYS A 83 -3.99 23.73 3.88
N ARG A 84 -5.22 23.87 4.41
CA ARG A 84 -5.78 25.20 4.70
C ARG A 84 -4.96 25.97 5.73
N SER A 85 -4.35 25.29 6.70
CA SER A 85 -3.49 25.92 7.71
C SER A 85 -2.17 26.38 7.12
N LEU A 86 -1.54 25.59 6.24
CA LEU A 86 -0.32 25.94 5.52
C LEU A 86 -0.51 27.19 4.68
N SER A 87 -1.59 27.26 3.90
CA SER A 87 -1.88 28.42 3.05
C SER A 87 -2.13 29.72 3.81
N LYS A 88 -2.66 29.64 5.03
CA LYS A 88 -2.94 30.80 5.89
C LYS A 88 -1.72 31.31 6.66
N SER A 89 -0.79 30.44 6.99
CA SER A 89 0.30 30.73 7.90
C SER A 89 1.61 31.12 7.21
N ASN A 90 1.67 31.16 5.87
CA ASN A 90 2.93 31.25 5.11
C ASN A 90 4.01 30.27 5.61
N ARG A 91 3.58 29.10 6.13
CA ARG A 91 4.52 28.08 6.57
C ARG A 91 5.30 27.58 5.37
N ALA A 92 6.60 27.62 5.47
CA ALA A 92 7.48 27.08 4.45
C ALA A 92 7.25 25.56 4.34
N THR A 93 7.07 25.09 3.12
CA THR A 93 7.27 23.69 2.78
C THR A 93 8.72 23.54 2.38
N SER A 94 9.36 22.45 2.83
CA SER A 94 10.77 22.22 2.61
C SER A 94 10.98 20.80 2.10
N GLY A 95 12.21 20.48 1.72
CA GLY A 95 12.55 19.23 1.05
C GLY A 95 12.58 19.38 -0.47
N ASP A 96 13.31 18.49 -1.13
CA ASP A 96 13.37 18.39 -2.59
C ASP A 96 13.33 16.92 -2.96
N TRP A 97 12.11 16.34 -2.83
CA TRP A 97 11.91 14.91 -2.99
C TRP A 97 11.87 14.52 -4.46
N GLU A 98 12.61 13.48 -4.79
CA GLU A 98 12.59 12.83 -6.09
C GLU A 98 12.24 11.35 -5.94
N SER A 99 11.47 10.82 -6.89
CA SER A 99 11.10 9.41 -6.90
C SER A 99 12.26 8.54 -7.36
N MET A 100 12.47 7.43 -6.67
CA MET A 100 13.48 6.42 -7.01
C MET A 100 12.88 5.15 -7.62
N GLY A 101 11.55 5.09 -7.76
CA GLY A 101 10.85 3.91 -8.25
C GLY A 101 10.61 2.85 -7.17
N PRO A 102 10.66 1.54 -7.54
CA PRO A 102 10.96 1.02 -8.88
C PRO A 102 9.86 1.34 -9.91
N TYR A 103 10.25 1.47 -11.16
CA TYR A 103 9.34 1.68 -12.28
C TYR A 103 9.30 0.48 -13.23
N THR A 104 10.21 -0.45 -13.08
CA THR A 104 10.27 -1.72 -13.80
C THR A 104 10.84 -2.80 -12.89
N THR A 105 10.59 -4.06 -13.20
CA THR A 105 11.15 -5.21 -12.49
C THR A 105 11.87 -6.14 -13.45
N GLN A 106 12.83 -6.91 -12.95
CA GLN A 106 13.49 -7.96 -13.70
C GLN A 106 12.80 -9.31 -13.46
N GLY A 107 12.69 -10.11 -14.50
CA GLY A 107 12.17 -11.48 -14.40
C GLY A 107 10.65 -11.51 -14.19
N ASN A 108 10.21 -12.53 -13.48
CA ASN A 108 8.82 -12.79 -13.15
C ASN A 108 8.50 -12.16 -11.79
N SER A 109 8.35 -10.85 -11.72
CA SER A 109 7.98 -10.13 -10.50
C SER A 109 7.07 -8.94 -10.81
N GLY A 110 6.39 -8.38 -9.80
CA GLY A 110 5.42 -7.32 -9.96
C GLY A 110 5.89 -5.95 -9.46
N LEU A 111 5.18 -4.91 -9.86
CA LEU A 111 5.37 -3.53 -9.41
C LEU A 111 4.34 -3.09 -8.36
N GLY A 112 3.32 -3.90 -8.10
CA GLY A 112 2.25 -3.63 -7.16
C GLY A 112 0.86 -3.80 -7.76
N ARG A 113 -0.14 -3.84 -6.89
CA ARG A 113 -1.51 -4.21 -7.23
C ARG A 113 -2.25 -3.14 -8.02
N ILE A 114 -2.99 -3.61 -9.04
CA ILE A 114 -3.97 -2.84 -9.80
C ILE A 114 -5.34 -3.50 -9.63
N ASN A 115 -6.30 -2.75 -9.08
CA ASN A 115 -7.65 -3.25 -8.79
C ASN A 115 -8.56 -3.24 -10.01
N CYS A 116 -8.49 -2.18 -10.80
CA CYS A 116 -9.44 -1.94 -11.89
C CYS A 116 -8.81 -1.14 -13.03
N MET A 117 -9.46 -1.21 -14.19
CA MET A 117 -9.09 -0.44 -15.38
C MET A 117 -10.30 0.08 -16.12
N ALA A 118 -10.10 1.10 -16.94
CA ALA A 118 -11.06 1.60 -17.91
C ALA A 118 -10.37 2.10 -19.16
N HIS A 119 -11.05 1.98 -20.30
CA HIS A 119 -10.59 2.49 -21.59
C HIS A 119 -11.34 3.73 -22.01
N HIS A 120 -10.67 4.59 -22.76
CA HIS A 120 -11.32 5.70 -23.45
C HIS A 120 -12.33 5.15 -24.50
N PRO A 121 -13.54 5.73 -24.61
CA PRO A 121 -14.60 5.18 -25.46
C PRO A 121 -14.25 5.07 -26.94
N SER A 122 -13.35 5.89 -27.47
CA SER A 122 -13.02 5.94 -28.88
C SER A 122 -11.52 5.77 -29.21
N ASP A 123 -10.63 5.77 -28.20
CA ASP A 123 -9.19 5.56 -28.41
C ASP A 123 -8.67 4.47 -27.48
N PRO A 124 -8.38 3.26 -28.00
CA PRO A 124 -7.91 2.14 -27.18
C PRO A 124 -6.48 2.34 -26.61
N ASN A 125 -5.75 3.37 -27.05
CA ASN A 125 -4.45 3.69 -26.49
C ASN A 125 -4.54 4.49 -25.19
N ILE A 126 -5.72 5.07 -24.90
CA ILE A 126 -5.96 5.83 -23.67
C ILE A 126 -6.64 4.91 -22.67
N MET A 127 -5.97 4.68 -21.54
CA MET A 127 -6.46 3.82 -20.46
C MET A 127 -6.19 4.45 -19.12
N TRP A 128 -7.00 4.07 -18.13
CA TRP A 128 -6.81 4.41 -16.73
C TRP A 128 -6.74 3.14 -15.90
N VAL A 129 -5.92 3.14 -14.86
CA VAL A 129 -5.86 2.06 -13.88
C VAL A 129 -5.96 2.63 -12.46
N GLY A 130 -6.72 1.94 -11.62
CA GLY A 130 -6.90 2.25 -10.20
C GLY A 130 -6.17 1.24 -9.32
N THR A 131 -5.54 1.72 -8.27
CA THR A 131 -4.71 0.94 -7.35
C THR A 131 -5.26 0.99 -5.92
N PRO A 132 -4.87 0.08 -5.00
CA PRO A 132 -5.41 0.08 -3.64
C PRO A 132 -4.95 1.27 -2.77
N ASN A 133 -3.77 1.85 -3.04
CA ASN A 133 -3.20 2.97 -2.27
C ASN A 133 -2.36 3.94 -3.12
N GLY A 134 -2.10 3.62 -4.37
CA GLY A 134 -1.25 4.39 -5.28
C GLY A 134 -2.00 5.39 -6.17
N GLY A 135 -3.32 5.50 -6.03
CA GLY A 135 -4.16 6.44 -6.78
C GLY A 135 -4.52 6.00 -8.21
N LEU A 136 -4.83 6.97 -9.06
CA LEU A 136 -5.28 6.80 -10.45
C LEU A 136 -4.16 7.15 -11.42
N TRP A 137 -3.85 6.22 -12.32
CA TRP A 137 -2.84 6.36 -13.37
C TRP A 137 -3.48 6.35 -14.75
N LYS A 138 -2.89 7.09 -15.69
CA LYS A 138 -3.36 7.21 -17.07
C LYS A 138 -2.23 6.94 -18.04
N THR A 139 -2.52 6.24 -19.12
CA THR A 139 -1.68 6.15 -20.31
C THR A 139 -2.39 6.74 -21.52
N THR A 140 -1.64 7.30 -22.47
CA THR A 140 -2.13 7.79 -23.77
C THR A 140 -1.46 7.07 -24.95
N ASN A 141 -0.66 6.03 -24.66
CA ASN A 141 0.14 5.32 -25.65
C ASN A 141 0.09 3.79 -25.48
N GLY A 142 -1.06 3.27 -25.04
CA GLY A 142 -1.32 1.83 -24.95
C GLY A 142 -0.53 1.11 -23.87
N GLY A 143 -0.16 1.83 -22.79
CA GLY A 143 0.59 1.28 -21.67
C GLY A 143 2.12 1.36 -21.84
N SER A 144 2.63 2.08 -22.83
CA SER A 144 4.08 2.26 -23.00
C SER A 144 4.68 3.24 -22.00
N SER A 145 3.87 4.16 -21.46
CA SER A 145 4.20 5.01 -20.31
C SER A 145 2.93 5.42 -19.59
N TRP A 146 3.08 5.77 -18.33
CA TRP A 146 1.99 6.14 -17.42
C TRP A 146 2.27 7.44 -16.70
N GLU A 147 1.22 8.20 -16.44
CA GLU A 147 1.23 9.38 -15.60
C GLU A 147 0.19 9.26 -14.49
N ILE A 148 0.51 9.78 -13.32
CA ILE A 148 -0.45 9.83 -12.22
C ILE A 148 -1.31 11.07 -12.35
N ILE A 149 -2.62 10.92 -12.25
CA ILE A 149 -3.59 12.02 -12.34
C ILE A 149 -4.31 12.30 -11.02
N SER A 150 -3.87 11.69 -9.92
CA SER A 150 -4.50 11.83 -8.58
C SER A 150 -3.51 12.22 -7.48
N ASN A 151 -2.45 12.95 -7.80
CA ASN A 151 -1.42 13.37 -6.82
C ASN A 151 -1.94 14.24 -5.66
N TYR A 152 -3.20 14.65 -5.70
CA TYR A 152 -3.77 15.55 -4.70
C TYR A 152 -4.51 14.82 -3.57
N PHE A 153 -4.67 13.50 -3.66
CA PHE A 153 -5.37 12.70 -2.67
C PHE A 153 -4.39 11.95 -1.77
N VAL A 154 -4.69 11.94 -0.47
CA VAL A 154 -4.00 11.10 0.50
C VAL A 154 -4.28 9.63 0.17
N SER A 155 -3.25 8.81 0.02
CA SER A 155 -3.28 7.33 -0.10
C SER A 155 -4.66 6.75 -0.45
N LEU A 156 -5.18 7.12 -1.62
CA LEU A 156 -6.54 6.77 -2.00
C LEU A 156 -6.57 5.49 -2.81
N GLY A 157 -7.28 4.48 -2.31
CA GLY A 157 -7.64 3.30 -3.06
C GLY A 157 -8.74 3.62 -4.09
N ILE A 158 -8.68 2.92 -5.22
CA ILE A 158 -9.67 3.02 -6.30
C ILE A 158 -10.12 1.62 -6.67
N SER A 159 -11.39 1.31 -6.40
CA SER A 159 -12.02 0.03 -6.71
C SER A 159 -12.85 0.03 -8.02
N GLY A 160 -13.07 1.21 -8.61
CA GLY A 160 -13.79 1.29 -9.88
C GLY A 160 -13.59 2.61 -10.60
N ILE A 161 -13.63 2.56 -11.93
CA ILE A 161 -13.48 3.71 -12.83
C ILE A 161 -14.63 3.66 -13.86
N ALA A 162 -15.34 4.76 -14.02
CA ALA A 162 -16.39 4.88 -15.02
C ALA A 162 -16.21 6.18 -15.81
N ILE A 163 -16.21 6.06 -17.16
CA ILE A 163 -15.96 7.17 -18.09
C ILE A 163 -17.23 7.45 -18.87
N ASP A 164 -17.62 8.71 -18.92
CA ASP A 164 -18.73 9.13 -19.76
C ASP A 164 -18.37 8.96 -21.24
N TYR A 165 -19.05 8.04 -21.91
CA TYR A 165 -18.79 7.72 -23.32
C TYR A 165 -19.20 8.84 -24.28
N THR A 166 -19.93 9.86 -23.82
CA THR A 166 -20.31 11.05 -24.62
C THR A 166 -19.35 12.21 -24.41
N ASN A 167 -18.64 12.25 -23.26
CA ASN A 167 -17.61 13.23 -22.94
C ASN A 167 -16.54 12.60 -22.04
N PRO A 168 -15.44 12.08 -22.59
CA PRO A 168 -14.40 11.38 -21.84
C PRO A 168 -13.62 12.22 -20.81
N ASP A 169 -13.80 13.53 -20.79
CA ASP A 169 -13.29 14.40 -19.73
C ASP A 169 -14.10 14.25 -18.42
N ILE A 170 -15.28 13.63 -18.49
CA ILE A 170 -16.08 13.30 -17.32
C ILE A 170 -15.74 11.88 -16.88
N ILE A 171 -15.07 11.77 -15.74
CA ILE A 171 -14.64 10.50 -15.15
C ILE A 171 -15.16 10.43 -13.72
N TYR A 172 -15.65 9.26 -13.36
CA TYR A 172 -16.02 8.92 -11.98
C TYR A 172 -15.06 7.86 -11.45
N ILE A 173 -14.56 8.05 -10.24
CA ILE A 173 -13.80 7.03 -9.51
C ILE A 173 -14.54 6.64 -8.24
N LEU A 174 -14.66 5.34 -8.05
CA LEU A 174 -15.14 4.77 -6.80
C LEU A 174 -13.92 4.53 -5.91
N THR A 175 -13.93 5.17 -4.75
CA THR A 175 -12.79 5.11 -3.84
C THR A 175 -12.84 3.87 -2.96
N GLY A 176 -11.68 3.48 -2.45
CA GLY A 176 -11.51 2.33 -1.56
C GLY A 176 -10.89 1.13 -2.25
N ASP A 177 -10.88 0.01 -1.55
CA ASP A 177 -10.34 -1.27 -1.99
C ASP A 177 -11.33 -2.37 -1.57
N GLY A 178 -12.19 -2.76 -2.49
CA GLY A 178 -13.26 -3.74 -2.25
C GLY A 178 -12.74 -5.16 -2.07
N ASP A 179 -11.61 -5.51 -2.69
CA ASP A 179 -11.05 -6.86 -2.69
C ASP A 179 -10.14 -7.10 -1.47
N GLY A 180 -9.12 -6.28 -1.28
CA GLY A 180 -8.14 -6.47 -0.20
C GLY A 180 -8.50 -5.79 1.12
N GLY A 181 -9.36 -4.76 1.09
CA GLY A 181 -9.71 -3.99 2.27
C GLY A 181 -8.61 -3.03 2.75
N ASP A 182 -7.59 -2.76 1.93
CA ASP A 182 -6.48 -1.87 2.25
C ASP A 182 -6.93 -0.42 2.52
N SER A 183 -8.02 0.01 1.89
CA SER A 183 -8.62 1.31 2.13
C SER A 183 -10.14 1.26 2.10
N ALA A 184 -10.80 1.94 3.06
CA ALA A 184 -12.23 2.10 3.07
C ALA A 184 -12.67 3.18 2.06
N SER A 185 -13.86 3.01 1.48
CA SER A 185 -14.42 3.98 0.55
C SER A 185 -14.83 5.27 1.26
N ILE A 186 -14.57 6.40 0.63
CA ILE A 186 -15.16 7.70 0.99
C ILE A 186 -16.29 8.10 0.03
N GLY A 187 -16.68 7.19 -0.87
CA GLY A 187 -17.70 7.40 -1.89
C GLY A 187 -17.16 7.60 -3.29
N VAL A 188 -17.90 8.31 -4.12
CA VAL A 188 -17.55 8.56 -5.52
C VAL A 188 -17.01 9.97 -5.71
N LEU A 189 -15.90 10.10 -6.39
CA LEU A 189 -15.35 11.36 -6.87
C LEU A 189 -15.59 11.52 -8.37
N LYS A 190 -15.78 12.74 -8.81
CA LYS A 190 -16.03 13.12 -10.21
C LYS A 190 -15.04 14.18 -10.68
N THR A 191 -14.55 14.05 -11.88
CA THR A 191 -13.91 15.12 -12.65
C THR A 191 -14.73 15.47 -13.88
N ILE A 192 -14.55 16.69 -14.40
CA ILE A 192 -15.16 17.15 -15.66
C ILE A 192 -14.10 17.74 -16.61
N ASP A 193 -12.83 17.58 -16.27
CA ASP A 193 -11.67 18.15 -16.96
C ASP A 193 -10.53 17.12 -17.13
N GLY A 194 -10.88 15.86 -17.31
CA GLY A 194 -9.95 14.77 -17.60
C GLY A 194 -9.04 14.35 -16.43
N GLY A 195 -9.41 14.74 -15.19
CA GLY A 195 -8.67 14.36 -13.99
C GLY A 195 -7.83 15.49 -13.38
N ILE A 196 -7.90 16.73 -13.89
CA ILE A 196 -7.17 17.87 -13.34
C ILE A 196 -7.77 18.29 -11.99
N ASN A 197 -9.10 18.38 -11.90
CA ASN A 197 -9.81 18.72 -10.67
C ASN A 197 -10.85 17.64 -10.34
N TRP A 198 -10.98 17.34 -9.04
CA TRP A 198 -11.90 16.32 -8.56
C TRP A 198 -12.87 16.89 -7.52
N GLN A 199 -14.12 16.42 -7.54
CA GLN A 199 -15.17 16.82 -6.63
C GLN A 199 -15.86 15.58 -6.04
N LYS A 200 -16.28 15.67 -4.77
CA LYS A 200 -17.18 14.68 -4.17
C LYS A 200 -18.54 14.72 -4.85
N THR A 201 -19.10 13.57 -5.13
CA THR A 201 -20.50 13.45 -5.57
C THR A 201 -21.45 13.43 -4.37
N GLY A 202 -22.74 13.20 -4.61
CA GLY A 202 -23.71 12.98 -3.54
C GLY A 202 -23.53 11.67 -2.78
N LEU A 203 -22.80 10.68 -3.32
CA LEU A 203 -22.41 9.48 -2.58
C LEU A 203 -21.09 9.74 -1.87
N SER A 204 -21.17 9.95 -0.56
CA SER A 204 -20.02 10.24 0.27
C SER A 204 -20.16 9.53 1.63
N PHE A 205 -19.12 8.80 2.04
CA PHE A 205 -19.08 8.10 3.31
C PHE A 205 -18.19 8.86 4.29
N GLY A 206 -18.76 9.18 5.46
CA GLY A 206 -18.06 9.89 6.53
C GLY A 206 -17.34 8.97 7.50
N VAL A 207 -16.83 9.56 8.59
CA VAL A 207 -15.99 8.89 9.59
C VAL A 207 -16.68 7.68 10.26
N THR A 208 -17.98 7.72 10.45
CA THR A 208 -18.75 6.65 11.11
C THR A 208 -19.20 5.54 10.18
N TYR A 209 -18.89 5.65 8.88
CA TYR A 209 -19.30 4.68 7.87
C TYR A 209 -18.09 3.96 7.29
N LEU A 210 -17.81 2.76 7.79
CA LEU A 210 -16.82 1.88 7.19
C LEU A 210 -17.48 1.14 6.03
N LYS A 211 -17.10 1.46 4.78
CA LYS A 211 -17.68 0.87 3.57
C LYS A 211 -16.61 0.35 2.63
N TRP A 212 -16.84 -0.85 2.12
CA TRP A 212 -16.14 -1.40 0.97
C TRP A 212 -17.07 -1.39 -0.22
N CYS A 213 -16.56 -0.92 -1.34
CA CYS A 213 -17.31 -0.83 -2.60
C CYS A 213 -16.53 -1.56 -3.68
N PHE A 214 -17.25 -2.27 -4.57
CA PHE A 214 -16.65 -3.21 -5.52
C PHE A 214 -16.57 -2.65 -6.93
N PHE A 215 -17.61 -1.95 -7.40
CA PHE A 215 -17.64 -1.41 -8.76
C PHE A 215 -18.44 -0.13 -8.87
N ILE A 216 -18.16 0.64 -9.92
CA ILE A 216 -19.03 1.71 -10.45
C ILE A 216 -19.28 1.46 -11.93
N LYS A 217 -20.52 1.51 -12.37
CA LYS A 217 -20.91 1.37 -13.77
C LYS A 217 -21.75 2.55 -14.23
N ILE A 218 -21.54 2.99 -15.48
CA ILE A 218 -22.40 3.96 -16.19
C ILE A 218 -23.38 3.19 -17.05
N HIS A 219 -24.64 3.60 -17.08
CA HIS A 219 -25.64 3.01 -17.95
C HIS A 219 -25.28 3.21 -19.43
N PRO A 220 -25.25 2.15 -20.27
CA PRO A 220 -24.68 2.20 -21.62
C PRO A 220 -25.34 3.16 -22.62
N THR A 221 -26.56 3.65 -22.35
CA THR A 221 -27.27 4.57 -23.22
C THR A 221 -27.71 5.88 -22.54
N ASN A 222 -27.39 6.04 -21.24
CA ASN A 222 -27.65 7.27 -20.50
C ASN A 222 -26.55 7.55 -19.49
N PRO A 223 -25.56 8.41 -19.81
CA PRO A 223 -24.39 8.64 -18.96
C PRO A 223 -24.71 9.34 -17.63
N GLN A 224 -25.94 9.82 -17.45
CA GLN A 224 -26.39 10.39 -16.18
C GLN A 224 -26.76 9.33 -15.14
N ILE A 225 -26.93 8.06 -15.55
CA ILE A 225 -27.28 6.95 -14.64
C ILE A 225 -26.01 6.23 -14.21
N LEU A 226 -25.78 6.24 -12.91
CA LEU A 226 -24.65 5.59 -12.24
C LEU A 226 -25.15 4.54 -11.26
N LEU A 227 -24.45 3.40 -11.20
CA LEU A 227 -24.70 2.32 -10.27
C LEU A 227 -23.40 1.95 -9.55
N VAL A 228 -23.48 1.79 -8.22
CA VAL A 228 -22.33 1.42 -7.37
C VAL A 228 -22.72 0.23 -6.51
N GLY A 229 -21.94 -0.84 -6.58
CA GLY A 229 -22.07 -2.01 -5.71
C GLY A 229 -21.20 -1.88 -4.48
N ALA A 230 -21.77 -2.20 -3.32
CA ALA A 230 -21.13 -2.13 -2.02
C ALA A 230 -21.51 -3.29 -1.11
N ILE A 231 -20.87 -3.35 0.06
CA ILE A 231 -21.14 -4.40 1.07
C ILE A 231 -22.54 -4.36 1.67
N ASP A 232 -23.26 -3.28 1.49
CA ASP A 232 -24.59 -3.06 2.07
C ASP A 232 -25.67 -2.74 1.01
N GLY A 233 -25.39 -2.99 -0.26
CA GLY A 233 -26.40 -2.83 -1.29
C GLY A 233 -25.91 -2.18 -2.59
N LEU A 234 -26.90 -1.82 -3.40
CA LEU A 234 -26.72 -1.10 -4.65
C LEU A 234 -27.08 0.38 -4.47
N TYR A 235 -26.18 1.28 -4.79
CA TYR A 235 -26.45 2.71 -4.85
C TYR A 235 -26.67 3.15 -6.28
N THR A 236 -27.69 3.99 -6.50
CA THR A 236 -28.07 4.45 -7.85
C THR A 236 -28.21 5.97 -7.87
N ASN A 237 -27.81 6.60 -8.97
CA ASN A 237 -28.02 8.03 -9.22
C ASN A 237 -28.38 8.23 -10.68
N SER A 238 -29.35 9.12 -10.98
CA SER A 238 -29.80 9.42 -12.33
C SER A 238 -29.49 10.85 -12.79
N ASN A 239 -28.58 11.52 -12.08
CA ASN A 239 -28.20 12.92 -12.33
C ASN A 239 -26.69 13.13 -12.36
N GLY A 240 -25.95 12.21 -12.99
CA GLY A 240 -24.49 12.33 -13.15
C GLY A 240 -23.71 12.48 -11.82
N GLY A 241 -24.18 11.80 -10.77
CA GLY A 241 -23.59 11.82 -9.44
C GLY A 241 -24.02 13.02 -8.57
N VAL A 242 -24.81 13.95 -9.09
CA VAL A 242 -25.25 15.15 -8.35
C VAL A 242 -26.48 14.82 -7.49
N GLY A 243 -26.51 15.38 -6.29
CA GLY A 243 -27.62 15.22 -5.34
C GLY A 243 -27.64 13.86 -4.64
N SER A 244 -28.80 13.45 -4.15
CA SER A 244 -28.96 12.20 -3.41
C SER A 244 -28.84 10.97 -4.29
N TRP A 245 -28.33 9.89 -3.71
CA TRP A 245 -28.31 8.56 -4.32
C TRP A 245 -29.40 7.69 -3.70
N GLY A 246 -30.06 6.90 -4.53
CA GLY A 246 -30.96 5.84 -4.09
C GLY A 246 -30.12 4.69 -3.50
N HIS A 247 -30.64 4.04 -2.46
CA HIS A 247 -30.04 2.84 -1.88
C HIS A 247 -31.03 1.70 -2.02
N VAL A 248 -30.67 0.71 -2.82
CA VAL A 248 -31.54 -0.43 -3.20
C VAL A 248 -30.85 -1.70 -2.73
N LEU A 249 -31.62 -2.72 -2.36
CA LEU A 249 -31.11 -3.99 -1.84
C LEU A 249 -30.28 -3.82 -0.54
N GLY A 250 -30.70 -2.93 0.35
CA GLY A 250 -30.07 -2.80 1.66
C GLY A 250 -29.87 -4.15 2.32
N ASP A 251 -28.70 -4.34 2.95
CA ASP A 251 -28.23 -5.56 3.62
C ASP A 251 -27.80 -6.73 2.72
N ASN A 252 -27.69 -6.54 1.39
CA ASN A 252 -27.05 -7.54 0.52
C ASN A 252 -25.72 -7.03 0.00
N LEU A 253 -24.68 -7.88 -0.01
CA LEU A 253 -23.44 -7.58 -0.73
C LEU A 253 -23.70 -7.60 -2.24
N VAL A 254 -23.21 -6.60 -2.97
CA VAL A 254 -23.35 -6.50 -4.43
C VAL A 254 -21.96 -6.47 -5.05
N PHE A 255 -21.50 -7.64 -5.53
CA PHE A 255 -20.14 -7.86 -5.99
C PHE A 255 -19.89 -7.39 -7.42
N ASP A 256 -20.89 -7.56 -8.31
CA ASP A 256 -20.72 -7.28 -9.73
C ASP A 256 -22.05 -6.94 -10.40
N LEU A 257 -21.98 -6.24 -11.55
CA LEU A 257 -23.13 -5.87 -12.37
C LEU A 257 -22.79 -5.94 -13.85
N GLU A 258 -23.68 -6.57 -14.63
CA GLU A 258 -23.60 -6.53 -16.08
C GLU A 258 -24.92 -6.10 -16.71
N PHE A 259 -24.83 -5.17 -17.67
CA PHE A 259 -25.97 -4.76 -18.48
C PHE A 259 -26.18 -5.71 -19.66
N LYS A 260 -27.42 -6.04 -19.97
CA LYS A 260 -27.74 -6.81 -21.19
C LYS A 260 -27.31 -6.01 -22.42
N PRO A 261 -26.46 -6.55 -23.31
CA PRO A 261 -25.80 -5.78 -24.37
C PRO A 261 -26.75 -5.08 -25.37
N ASP A 262 -27.88 -5.69 -25.70
CA ASP A 262 -28.89 -5.16 -26.66
C ASP A 262 -30.04 -4.42 -25.98
N ASN A 263 -30.15 -4.49 -24.65
CA ASN A 263 -31.21 -3.81 -23.88
C ASN A 263 -30.73 -3.48 -22.46
N PRO A 264 -30.02 -2.36 -22.23
CA PRO A 264 -29.44 -2.03 -20.93
C PRO A 264 -30.45 -1.66 -19.84
N ASN A 265 -31.75 -1.58 -20.14
CA ASN A 265 -32.78 -1.55 -19.11
C ASN A 265 -32.84 -2.85 -18.31
N ILE A 266 -32.32 -3.94 -18.87
CA ILE A 266 -32.10 -5.21 -18.17
C ILE A 266 -30.67 -5.26 -17.70
N TYR A 267 -30.46 -5.57 -16.42
CA TYR A 267 -29.16 -5.80 -15.85
C TYR A 267 -29.20 -6.93 -14.81
N TYR A 268 -28.05 -7.49 -14.58
CA TYR A 268 -27.83 -8.64 -13.69
C TYR A 268 -26.90 -8.21 -12.56
N LEU A 269 -27.26 -8.55 -11.33
CA LEU A 269 -26.46 -8.29 -10.14
C LEU A 269 -25.99 -9.60 -9.52
N ALA A 270 -24.70 -9.68 -9.28
CA ALA A 270 -24.12 -10.72 -8.43
C ALA A 270 -24.21 -10.28 -6.97
N THR A 271 -24.89 -11.06 -6.15
CA THR A 271 -25.09 -10.77 -4.73
C THR A 271 -24.69 -11.97 -3.87
N ASP A 272 -24.60 -11.78 -2.57
CA ASP A 272 -24.38 -12.84 -1.57
C ASP A 272 -25.54 -13.86 -1.46
N VAL A 273 -26.69 -13.56 -2.04
CA VAL A 273 -27.85 -14.46 -2.08
C VAL A 273 -28.08 -15.07 -3.47
N GLY A 274 -27.29 -14.72 -4.49
CA GLY A 274 -27.41 -15.22 -5.85
C GLY A 274 -27.40 -14.14 -6.92
N ILE A 275 -27.86 -14.48 -8.12
CA ILE A 275 -27.91 -13.55 -9.26
C ILE A 275 -29.32 -12.98 -9.36
N LYS A 276 -29.44 -11.66 -9.23
CA LYS A 276 -30.70 -10.93 -9.37
C LYS A 276 -30.79 -10.27 -10.75
N LYS A 277 -31.93 -10.46 -11.42
CA LYS A 277 -32.24 -9.81 -12.69
C LYS A 277 -33.18 -8.63 -12.47
N PHE A 278 -32.83 -7.50 -13.05
CA PHE A 278 -33.63 -6.29 -13.02
C PHE A 278 -34.12 -5.90 -14.42
N ASN A 279 -35.28 -5.29 -14.48
CA ASN A 279 -35.82 -4.65 -15.68
C ASN A 279 -36.40 -3.28 -15.30
N ASN A 280 -35.86 -2.21 -15.91
CA ASN A 280 -36.20 -0.83 -15.56
C ASN A 280 -36.12 -0.53 -14.05
N GLY A 281 -35.08 -1.08 -13.38
CA GLY A 281 -34.86 -0.87 -11.95
C GLY A 281 -35.72 -1.72 -11.02
N ILE A 282 -36.57 -2.60 -11.57
CA ILE A 282 -37.43 -3.51 -10.79
C ILE A 282 -36.84 -4.92 -10.86
N GLU A 283 -36.64 -5.55 -9.71
CA GLU A 283 -36.24 -6.96 -9.64
C GLU A 283 -37.34 -7.84 -10.21
N VAL A 284 -36.96 -8.70 -11.18
CA VAL A 284 -37.94 -9.60 -11.87
C VAL A 284 -37.67 -11.07 -11.57
N SER A 285 -36.47 -11.44 -11.23
CA SER A 285 -36.15 -12.83 -10.83
C SER A 285 -34.83 -12.88 -10.05
N THR A 286 -34.67 -13.96 -9.26
CA THR A 286 -33.43 -14.29 -8.56
C THR A 286 -33.08 -15.76 -8.83
N PHE A 287 -31.84 -16.00 -9.29
CA PHE A 287 -31.28 -17.34 -9.40
C PHE A 287 -30.39 -17.61 -8.18
N VAL A 288 -30.67 -18.71 -7.50
CA VAL A 288 -29.87 -19.20 -6.36
C VAL A 288 -29.25 -20.53 -6.75
N SER A 289 -27.92 -20.65 -6.61
CA SER A 289 -27.23 -21.92 -6.82
C SER A 289 -27.63 -22.93 -5.73
N SER A 290 -27.68 -24.20 -6.10
CA SER A 290 -27.83 -25.28 -5.11
C SER A 290 -26.57 -25.53 -4.26
N SER A 291 -25.44 -24.95 -4.66
CA SER A 291 -24.15 -25.06 -3.95
C SER A 291 -23.90 -23.78 -3.15
N SER A 292 -23.26 -23.93 -1.99
CA SER A 292 -22.80 -22.78 -1.20
C SER A 292 -21.75 -22.01 -2.00
N PHE A 293 -21.80 -20.69 -1.92
CA PHE A 293 -20.84 -19.79 -2.58
C PHE A 293 -20.53 -18.60 -1.69
N ALA A 294 -19.40 -17.97 -1.96
CA ALA A 294 -18.90 -16.79 -1.24
C ALA A 294 -18.96 -15.53 -2.09
N ARG A 295 -18.57 -15.62 -3.36
CA ARG A 295 -18.55 -14.50 -4.32
C ARG A 295 -18.99 -14.97 -5.70
N ILE A 296 -19.62 -14.08 -6.46
CA ILE A 296 -20.03 -14.31 -7.84
C ILE A 296 -19.43 -13.21 -8.73
N ALA A 297 -18.90 -13.58 -9.89
CA ALA A 297 -18.60 -12.64 -10.98
C ALA A 297 -19.46 -12.98 -12.20
N LEU A 298 -19.82 -11.94 -12.97
CA LEU A 298 -20.69 -12.02 -14.14
C LEU A 298 -19.95 -11.58 -15.40
N ALA A 299 -20.37 -12.10 -16.55
CA ALA A 299 -19.95 -11.57 -17.84
C ALA A 299 -21.02 -11.76 -18.90
N VAL A 300 -21.10 -10.79 -19.82
CA VAL A 300 -21.97 -10.79 -20.98
C VAL A 300 -21.18 -10.47 -22.25
N THR A 301 -21.75 -10.77 -23.41
CA THR A 301 -21.10 -10.46 -24.69
C THR A 301 -22.13 -9.98 -25.74
N PRO A 302 -21.79 -8.96 -26.55
CA PRO A 302 -22.65 -8.54 -27.66
C PRO A 302 -22.80 -9.62 -28.74
N ALA A 303 -21.89 -10.60 -28.85
CA ALA A 303 -21.97 -11.71 -29.79
C ALA A 303 -23.17 -12.65 -29.51
N ALA A 304 -23.64 -12.68 -28.25
CA ALA A 304 -24.85 -13.44 -27.86
C ALA A 304 -25.54 -12.70 -26.72
N PRO A 305 -26.37 -11.67 -27.01
CA PRO A 305 -26.92 -10.76 -25.99
C PRO A 305 -27.81 -11.44 -24.93
N ASN A 306 -28.32 -12.66 -25.21
CA ASN A 306 -29.10 -13.44 -24.25
C ASN A 306 -28.23 -14.32 -23.33
N ASN A 307 -26.93 -14.43 -23.61
CA ASN A 307 -26.04 -15.22 -22.78
C ASN A 307 -25.57 -14.42 -21.58
N VAL A 308 -25.68 -15.01 -20.40
CA VAL A 308 -25.11 -14.49 -19.15
C VAL A 308 -24.27 -15.57 -18.51
N TYR A 309 -23.00 -15.33 -18.42
CA TYR A 309 -22.07 -16.20 -17.70
C TYR A 309 -21.95 -15.79 -16.25
N ALA A 310 -21.83 -16.75 -15.37
CA ALA A 310 -21.58 -16.53 -13.96
C ALA A 310 -20.60 -17.56 -13.42
N ILE A 311 -19.66 -17.12 -12.61
CA ILE A 311 -18.79 -18.00 -11.83
C ILE A 311 -19.08 -17.86 -10.35
N PHE A 312 -19.22 -18.98 -9.65
CA PHE A 312 -19.50 -19.06 -8.23
C PHE A 312 -18.24 -19.57 -7.52
N GLY A 313 -17.55 -18.68 -6.81
CA GLY A 313 -16.48 -19.03 -5.90
C GLY A 313 -17.03 -19.47 -4.55
N GLY A 314 -16.57 -20.60 -4.03
CA GLY A 314 -17.06 -21.18 -2.79
C GLY A 314 -16.28 -20.74 -1.55
N TYR A 315 -16.73 -21.21 -0.38
CA TYR A 315 -16.06 -21.03 0.91
C TYR A 315 -14.99 -22.11 1.13
N LEU A 316 -13.94 -21.73 1.84
CA LEU A 316 -12.77 -22.57 2.09
C LEU A 316 -13.07 -23.88 2.83
N ASN A 317 -14.02 -23.88 3.74
CA ASN A 317 -14.26 -24.96 4.69
C ASN A 317 -15.50 -25.82 4.40
N LEU A 318 -16.15 -25.61 3.25
CA LEU A 318 -17.31 -26.40 2.82
C LEU A 318 -16.95 -27.21 1.57
N SER A 319 -17.43 -28.43 1.49
CA SER A 319 -17.27 -29.27 0.32
C SER A 319 -17.88 -28.58 -0.90
N GLY A 320 -17.03 -28.04 -1.79
CA GLY A 320 -17.49 -27.31 -2.97
C GLY A 320 -16.84 -25.93 -3.12
N ILE A 321 -15.55 -25.88 -3.06
CA ILE A 321 -14.70 -24.66 -3.09
C ILE A 321 -14.77 -23.92 -4.41
N PHE A 322 -14.92 -24.63 -5.53
CA PHE A 322 -15.31 -24.12 -6.82
C PHE A 322 -16.76 -24.58 -7.10
N SER A 323 -17.73 -23.69 -6.88
CA SER A 323 -19.15 -24.04 -7.01
C SER A 323 -19.61 -24.14 -8.47
N GLY A 324 -18.81 -23.66 -9.41
CA GLY A 324 -18.99 -23.89 -10.84
C GLY A 324 -19.13 -22.63 -11.69
N VAL A 325 -19.04 -22.85 -12.98
CA VAL A 325 -19.40 -21.88 -14.02
C VAL A 325 -20.80 -22.22 -14.54
N TYR A 326 -21.64 -21.24 -14.64
CA TYR A 326 -23.03 -21.31 -15.09
C TYR A 326 -23.24 -20.47 -16.32
N LEU A 327 -24.16 -20.89 -17.19
CA LEU A 327 -24.58 -20.14 -18.37
C LEU A 327 -26.11 -20.05 -18.39
N SER A 328 -26.62 -18.85 -18.58
CA SER A 328 -27.97 -18.59 -19.04
C SER A 328 -27.93 -18.27 -20.54
N THR A 329 -28.83 -18.83 -21.33
CA THR A 329 -29.02 -18.51 -22.76
C THR A 329 -30.34 -17.81 -23.01
N ASN A 330 -31.09 -17.47 -21.96
CA ASN A 330 -32.41 -16.85 -21.99
C ASN A 330 -32.47 -15.56 -21.15
N SER A 331 -31.43 -14.77 -21.22
CA SER A 331 -31.34 -13.47 -20.55
C SER A 331 -31.50 -13.54 -19.03
N GLY A 332 -30.90 -14.55 -18.39
CA GLY A 332 -30.89 -14.70 -16.94
C GLY A 332 -32.17 -15.31 -16.32
N ASP A 333 -33.12 -15.82 -17.12
CA ASP A 333 -34.34 -16.44 -16.59
C ASP A 333 -34.04 -17.83 -15.99
N SER A 334 -33.04 -18.53 -16.50
CA SER A 334 -32.53 -19.77 -15.92
C SER A 334 -31.08 -19.97 -16.24
N TYR A 335 -30.38 -20.73 -15.40
CA TYR A 335 -28.95 -21.01 -15.54
C TYR A 335 -28.72 -22.53 -15.52
N THR A 336 -27.76 -22.98 -16.32
CA THR A 336 -27.28 -24.35 -16.33
C THR A 336 -25.80 -24.37 -15.98
N ILE A 337 -25.39 -25.30 -15.11
CA ILE A 337 -23.99 -25.51 -14.80
C ILE A 337 -23.27 -26.05 -16.04
N GLN A 338 -22.13 -25.43 -16.37
CA GLN A 338 -21.29 -25.85 -17.47
C GLN A 338 -20.17 -26.79 -16.95
N SER A 339 -19.55 -26.41 -15.86
CA SER A 339 -18.51 -27.21 -15.17
C SER A 339 -18.33 -26.76 -13.74
N ASN A 340 -17.86 -27.66 -12.88
CA ASN A 340 -17.38 -27.40 -11.53
C ASN A 340 -16.05 -28.15 -11.26
N THR A 341 -15.42 -28.63 -12.31
CA THR A 341 -14.11 -29.28 -12.32
C THR A 341 -13.37 -28.93 -13.61
N PRO A 342 -12.03 -28.78 -13.62
CA PRO A 342 -11.11 -28.71 -12.46
C PRO A 342 -11.39 -27.48 -11.59
N ASN A 343 -10.78 -27.37 -10.39
CA ASN A 343 -10.84 -26.16 -9.57
C ASN A 343 -10.00 -25.05 -10.22
N ILE A 344 -10.61 -24.27 -11.13
CA ILE A 344 -9.92 -23.19 -11.86
C ILE A 344 -9.61 -21.97 -10.99
N LEU A 345 -10.01 -21.95 -9.71
CA LEU A 345 -9.73 -20.92 -8.73
C LEU A 345 -8.63 -21.33 -7.73
N GLY A 346 -8.00 -22.49 -7.94
CA GLY A 346 -6.92 -23.01 -7.10
C GLY A 346 -5.53 -22.53 -7.53
N TRP A 347 -4.52 -22.88 -6.71
CA TRP A 347 -3.11 -22.46 -6.88
C TRP A 347 -2.41 -23.19 -8.02
N ASP A 348 -2.69 -24.50 -8.18
CA ASP A 348 -1.97 -25.34 -9.12
C ASP A 348 -2.76 -25.62 -10.42
N ASN A 349 -2.89 -26.86 -10.78
CA ASN A 349 -3.49 -27.25 -12.06
C ASN A 349 -4.96 -27.67 -11.91
N GLY A 350 -5.66 -27.16 -10.90
CA GLY A 350 -7.06 -27.46 -10.63
C GLY A 350 -7.29 -28.69 -9.77
N GLU A 351 -6.24 -29.24 -9.15
CA GLU A 351 -6.30 -30.36 -8.21
C GLU A 351 -6.45 -29.91 -6.75
N ASP A 352 -6.27 -28.63 -6.51
CA ASP A 352 -6.38 -28.03 -5.19
C ASP A 352 -7.79 -28.10 -4.63
N ALA A 353 -7.85 -28.29 -3.31
CA ALA A 353 -9.09 -28.19 -2.58
C ALA A 353 -9.37 -26.76 -2.03
N GLN A 354 -8.65 -25.75 -2.45
CA GLN A 354 -8.69 -24.40 -1.89
C GLN A 354 -8.91 -23.34 -2.97
N THR A 355 -9.41 -22.16 -2.58
CA THR A 355 -9.62 -20.98 -3.43
C THR A 355 -9.43 -19.73 -2.60
N GLN A 356 -9.21 -18.61 -3.23
CA GLN A 356 -9.29 -17.28 -2.59
C GLN A 356 -10.25 -16.34 -3.34
N ALA A 357 -11.32 -16.90 -3.89
CA ALA A 357 -12.29 -16.20 -4.73
C ALA A 357 -12.91 -14.93 -4.09
N MET A 358 -12.85 -14.82 -2.76
CA MET A 358 -13.28 -13.59 -2.07
C MET A 358 -12.33 -12.42 -2.29
N TYR A 359 -11.07 -12.72 -2.58
CA TYR A 359 -10.04 -11.72 -2.83
C TYR A 359 -9.86 -11.47 -4.33
N ASP A 360 -9.77 -12.55 -5.14
CA ASP A 360 -9.42 -12.51 -6.55
C ASP A 360 -10.43 -13.32 -7.38
N LEU A 361 -11.44 -12.68 -7.91
CA LEU A 361 -12.41 -13.32 -8.80
C LEU A 361 -12.88 -12.34 -9.85
N CYS A 362 -12.60 -12.67 -11.12
CA CYS A 362 -13.09 -11.91 -12.26
C CYS A 362 -13.41 -12.83 -13.45
N LEU A 363 -14.32 -12.37 -14.30
CA LEU A 363 -14.85 -13.11 -15.44
C LEU A 363 -14.93 -12.19 -16.65
N ALA A 364 -14.55 -12.70 -17.83
CA ALA A 364 -14.74 -11.99 -19.10
C ALA A 364 -15.16 -12.96 -20.19
N VAL A 365 -15.90 -12.48 -21.18
CA VAL A 365 -16.28 -13.21 -22.40
C VAL A 365 -15.74 -12.46 -23.60
N HIS A 366 -15.25 -13.19 -24.58
CA HIS A 366 -14.76 -12.61 -25.82
C HIS A 366 -15.88 -11.87 -26.57
N GLU A 367 -15.61 -10.68 -27.08
CA GLU A 367 -16.62 -9.79 -27.66
C GLU A 367 -17.30 -10.32 -28.93
N SER A 368 -16.63 -11.20 -29.69
CA SER A 368 -17.12 -11.75 -30.96
C SER A 368 -17.24 -13.29 -31.00
N ASP A 369 -16.78 -13.98 -29.92
CA ASP A 369 -16.93 -15.43 -29.76
C ASP A 369 -17.62 -15.74 -28.43
N PRO A 370 -18.94 -15.97 -28.43
CA PRO A 370 -19.69 -16.14 -27.20
C PRO A 370 -19.32 -17.42 -26.42
N ASN A 371 -18.57 -18.34 -27.02
CA ASN A 371 -18.14 -19.58 -26.38
C ASN A 371 -16.76 -19.46 -25.71
N ARG A 372 -16.07 -18.34 -25.95
CA ARG A 372 -14.76 -18.12 -25.38
C ARG A 372 -14.88 -17.28 -24.10
N VAL A 373 -14.58 -17.94 -23.00
CA VAL A 373 -14.71 -17.41 -21.65
C VAL A 373 -13.34 -17.39 -20.97
N TYR A 374 -13.08 -16.36 -20.18
CA TYR A 374 -11.86 -16.19 -19.39
C TYR A 374 -12.22 -16.03 -17.92
N VAL A 375 -11.50 -16.71 -17.05
CA VAL A 375 -11.65 -16.62 -15.59
C VAL A 375 -10.31 -16.25 -14.99
N GLY A 376 -10.29 -15.23 -14.15
CA GLY A 376 -9.18 -14.85 -13.29
C GLY A 376 -9.49 -15.21 -11.84
N GLY A 377 -8.56 -15.80 -11.21
CA GLY A 377 -8.37 -16.05 -9.80
C GLY A 377 -6.88 -15.92 -9.54
N ILE A 378 -6.25 -16.89 -8.87
CA ILE A 378 -4.79 -16.92 -8.71
C ILE A 378 -4.08 -17.01 -10.08
N ASN A 379 -4.65 -17.75 -11.01
CA ASN A 379 -4.19 -17.86 -12.39
C ASN A 379 -5.34 -17.51 -13.34
N CYS A 380 -5.02 -17.29 -14.62
CA CYS A 380 -6.03 -17.11 -15.66
C CYS A 380 -6.28 -18.41 -16.43
N TRP A 381 -7.54 -18.69 -16.64
CA TRP A 381 -8.03 -19.85 -17.40
C TRP A 381 -8.93 -19.42 -18.56
N THR A 382 -8.95 -20.17 -19.63
CA THR A 382 -9.86 -19.97 -20.76
C THR A 382 -10.61 -21.23 -21.14
N SER A 383 -11.88 -21.05 -21.51
CA SER A 383 -12.70 -22.07 -22.20
C SER A 383 -12.98 -21.62 -23.62
N SER A 384 -13.02 -22.52 -24.57
CA SER A 384 -13.47 -22.27 -25.97
C SER A 384 -14.80 -22.96 -26.28
N ASN A 385 -15.46 -23.52 -25.27
CA ASN A 385 -16.72 -24.25 -25.40
C ASN A 385 -17.73 -23.90 -24.30
N ALA A 386 -17.86 -22.58 -24.07
CA ALA A 386 -18.86 -22.01 -23.18
C ALA A 386 -18.72 -22.45 -21.71
N GLY A 387 -17.48 -22.65 -21.23
CA GLY A 387 -17.23 -23.01 -19.83
C GLY A 387 -17.27 -24.51 -19.52
N VAL A 388 -17.35 -25.39 -20.52
CA VAL A 388 -17.40 -26.85 -20.31
C VAL A 388 -16.02 -27.41 -20.00
N ASN A 389 -14.97 -26.99 -20.75
CA ASN A 389 -13.59 -27.40 -20.54
C ASN A 389 -12.68 -26.18 -20.42
N TRP A 390 -11.62 -26.33 -19.65
CA TRP A 390 -10.74 -25.22 -19.28
C TRP A 390 -9.29 -25.53 -19.58
N ASN A 391 -8.56 -24.50 -20.05
CA ASN A 391 -7.11 -24.50 -20.21
C ASN A 391 -6.52 -23.35 -19.42
N LYS A 392 -5.49 -23.61 -18.63
CA LYS A 392 -4.73 -22.59 -17.93
C LYS A 392 -3.88 -21.81 -18.93
N ILE A 393 -3.97 -20.49 -18.93
CA ILE A 393 -3.31 -19.59 -19.90
C ILE A 393 -2.37 -18.59 -19.24
N SER A 394 -2.23 -18.62 -17.91
CA SER A 394 -1.18 -17.91 -17.17
C SER A 394 -0.70 -18.74 -16.01
N TYR A 395 0.53 -18.45 -15.59
CA TYR A 395 1.17 -19.13 -14.47
C TYR A 395 1.87 -18.10 -13.61
N TRP A 396 1.50 -17.99 -12.33
CA TRP A 396 2.16 -17.11 -11.38
C TRP A 396 3.61 -17.51 -11.08
N ASN A 397 3.97 -18.76 -11.27
CA ASN A 397 5.30 -19.33 -11.04
C ASN A 397 5.86 -20.07 -12.27
N GLY A 398 5.38 -19.75 -13.49
CA GLY A 398 5.75 -20.48 -14.70
C GLY A 398 5.68 -19.63 -15.96
N SER A 399 5.42 -20.29 -17.10
CA SER A 399 5.29 -19.64 -18.41
C SER A 399 4.05 -20.14 -19.14
N PRO A 400 3.28 -19.25 -19.80
CA PRO A 400 3.46 -17.79 -19.84
C PRO A 400 3.16 -17.17 -18.48
N TYR A 401 4.04 -16.26 -18.02
CA TYR A 401 3.92 -15.61 -16.74
C TYR A 401 2.91 -14.47 -16.76
N VAL A 402 2.08 -14.43 -15.71
CA VAL A 402 1.34 -13.27 -15.24
C VAL A 402 1.37 -13.36 -13.72
N HIS A 403 1.57 -12.25 -13.03
CA HIS A 403 1.55 -12.23 -11.58
C HIS A 403 0.21 -12.79 -11.04
N ALA A 404 0.25 -13.39 -9.87
CA ALA A 404 -0.94 -13.96 -9.22
C ALA A 404 -2.02 -12.94 -8.94
N ASP A 405 -3.19 -13.46 -8.62
CA ASP A 405 -4.32 -12.78 -7.99
C ASP A 405 -4.95 -11.72 -8.91
N PHE A 406 -5.89 -12.18 -9.74
CA PHE A 406 -6.54 -11.37 -10.77
C PHE A 406 -7.76 -10.64 -10.19
N HIS A 407 -7.76 -9.32 -10.22
CA HIS A 407 -8.84 -8.45 -9.74
C HIS A 407 -9.78 -7.99 -10.85
N ASN A 408 -9.27 -7.85 -12.09
CA ASN A 408 -10.08 -7.44 -13.22
C ASN A 408 -9.61 -8.10 -14.51
N LEU A 409 -10.57 -8.56 -15.32
CA LEU A 409 -10.38 -9.00 -16.70
C LEU A 409 -11.25 -8.15 -17.62
N TYR A 410 -10.67 -7.62 -18.68
CA TYR A 410 -11.38 -6.80 -19.65
C TYR A 410 -11.01 -7.18 -21.06
N HIS A 411 -12.00 -7.59 -21.88
CA HIS A 411 -11.79 -7.93 -23.28
C HIS A 411 -12.26 -6.82 -24.21
N LEU A 412 -11.37 -6.30 -25.05
CA LEU A 412 -11.65 -5.21 -25.98
C LEU A 412 -10.83 -5.35 -27.26
N ASN A 413 -11.51 -5.25 -28.43
CA ASN A 413 -10.86 -5.26 -29.76
C ASN A 413 -9.86 -6.42 -29.94
N GLY A 414 -10.26 -7.64 -29.56
CA GLY A 414 -9.45 -8.83 -29.66
C GLY A 414 -8.30 -8.92 -28.66
N THR A 415 -8.23 -8.01 -27.68
CA THR A 415 -7.20 -8.00 -26.63
C THR A 415 -7.85 -8.28 -25.28
N LEU A 416 -7.28 -9.21 -24.53
CA LEU A 416 -7.63 -9.43 -23.13
C LEU A 416 -6.60 -8.70 -22.25
N PHE A 417 -7.10 -7.84 -21.35
CA PHE A 417 -6.34 -7.16 -20.33
C PHE A 417 -6.59 -7.81 -18.96
N ALA A 418 -5.58 -7.80 -18.11
CA ALA A 418 -5.63 -8.36 -16.77
C ALA A 418 -4.99 -7.41 -15.77
N CYS A 419 -5.69 -7.10 -14.67
CA CYS A 419 -5.18 -6.37 -13.51
C CYS A 419 -4.94 -7.38 -12.38
N THR A 420 -3.74 -7.35 -11.80
CA THR A 420 -3.27 -8.32 -10.80
C THR A 420 -2.53 -7.65 -9.64
N ASP A 421 -2.11 -8.44 -8.64
CA ASP A 421 -1.26 -7.96 -7.55
C ASP A 421 0.15 -7.50 -8.00
N GLY A 422 0.55 -7.85 -9.21
CA GLY A 422 1.85 -7.44 -9.76
C GLY A 422 1.78 -6.36 -10.83
N GLY A 423 0.58 -5.94 -11.26
CA GLY A 423 0.44 -4.93 -12.30
C GLY A 423 -0.66 -5.18 -13.31
N ILE A 424 -0.50 -4.61 -14.50
CA ILE A 424 -1.41 -4.78 -15.64
C ILE A 424 -0.72 -5.51 -16.80
N TYR A 425 -1.42 -6.50 -17.35
CA TYR A 425 -0.94 -7.34 -18.45
C TYR A 425 -1.94 -7.37 -19.59
N LYS A 426 -1.47 -7.70 -20.82
CA LYS A 426 -2.35 -7.95 -21.95
C LYS A 426 -1.92 -9.15 -22.80
N THR A 427 -2.90 -9.81 -23.43
CA THR A 427 -2.69 -10.81 -24.47
C THR A 427 -3.57 -10.53 -25.69
N THR A 428 -3.03 -10.74 -26.89
CA THR A 428 -3.73 -10.62 -28.18
C THR A 428 -3.90 -11.98 -28.86
N ASN A 429 -3.48 -13.06 -28.23
CA ASN A 429 -3.53 -14.42 -28.73
C ASN A 429 -4.13 -15.43 -27.75
N ASN A 430 -5.13 -14.93 -26.98
CA ASN A 430 -5.91 -15.74 -26.03
C ASN A 430 -5.04 -16.44 -24.96
N GLY A 431 -3.99 -15.74 -24.47
CA GLY A 431 -3.12 -16.25 -23.42
C GLY A 431 -1.92 -17.06 -23.90
N GLY A 432 -1.71 -17.18 -25.21
CA GLY A 432 -0.50 -17.83 -25.73
C GLY A 432 0.79 -17.09 -25.38
N ALA A 433 0.70 -15.77 -25.20
CA ALA A 433 1.75 -14.92 -24.66
C ALA A 433 1.10 -13.70 -23.97
N TRP A 434 1.76 -13.19 -22.93
CA TRP A 434 1.34 -12.00 -22.20
C TRP A 434 2.44 -10.94 -22.24
N ASN A 435 2.01 -9.68 -22.34
CA ASN A 435 2.89 -8.52 -22.28
C ASN A 435 2.57 -7.75 -20.99
N ASP A 436 3.58 -7.48 -20.20
CA ASP A 436 3.51 -6.58 -19.06
C ASP A 436 3.42 -5.12 -19.54
N LEU A 437 2.43 -4.40 -19.05
CA LEU A 437 2.19 -2.97 -19.32
C LEU A 437 2.48 -2.09 -18.10
N SER A 438 2.96 -2.67 -16.99
CA SER A 438 3.13 -1.96 -15.72
C SER A 438 4.32 -1.01 -15.72
N ASN A 439 5.20 -1.09 -16.72
CA ASN A 439 6.41 -0.27 -16.79
C ASN A 439 6.11 1.23 -16.73
N GLY A 440 6.73 1.92 -15.77
CA GLY A 440 6.53 3.36 -15.54
C GLY A 440 5.51 3.69 -14.46
N ILE A 441 4.80 2.69 -13.90
CA ILE A 441 3.91 2.88 -12.75
C ILE A 441 4.71 2.70 -11.45
N ASN A 442 4.64 3.68 -10.54
CA ASN A 442 5.30 3.60 -9.22
C ASN A 442 4.26 3.39 -8.13
N ILE A 443 3.91 2.12 -7.85
CA ILE A 443 2.81 1.74 -6.94
C ILE A 443 3.18 0.66 -5.93
N MET A 444 4.45 0.28 -5.83
CA MET A 444 4.88 -0.72 -4.88
C MET A 444 4.58 -0.29 -3.44
N GLN A 445 4.04 -1.21 -2.64
CA GLN A 445 3.57 -1.00 -1.27
C GLN A 445 4.65 -1.46 -0.29
N PHE A 446 5.64 -0.59 -0.02
CA PHE A 446 6.73 -0.92 0.88
C PHE A 446 6.31 -0.87 2.35
N TYR A 447 6.69 -1.90 3.11
CA TYR A 447 6.63 -1.94 4.57
C TYR A 447 7.90 -1.38 5.21
N ASP A 448 9.07 -1.73 4.66
CA ASP A 448 10.38 -1.28 5.13
C ASP A 448 11.36 -1.14 3.97
N ILE A 449 12.39 -0.29 4.17
CA ILE A 449 13.50 -0.08 3.23
C ILE A 449 14.81 -0.02 3.99
N ASP A 450 15.92 -0.38 3.35
CA ASP A 450 17.27 -0.18 3.87
C ASP A 450 18.27 0.14 2.75
N PHE A 451 19.39 0.77 3.10
CA PHE A 451 20.38 1.27 2.15
C PHE A 451 21.80 0.89 2.57
N TYR A 452 22.57 0.44 1.59
CA TYR A 452 24.02 0.28 1.76
C TYR A 452 24.74 0.53 0.43
N SER A 453 25.85 1.33 0.49
CA SER A 453 26.62 1.74 -0.69
C SER A 453 25.70 2.40 -1.73
N ASN A 454 25.60 1.84 -2.92
CA ASN A 454 24.73 2.32 -3.99
C ASN A 454 23.51 1.42 -4.22
N THR A 455 23.11 0.63 -3.24
CA THR A 455 22.02 -0.35 -3.37
C THR A 455 20.97 -0.15 -2.28
N TRP A 456 19.71 -0.31 -2.64
CA TRP A 456 18.62 -0.35 -1.68
C TRP A 456 17.96 -1.73 -1.62
N LEU A 457 17.39 -2.03 -0.47
CA LEU A 457 16.48 -3.13 -0.20
C LEU A 457 15.09 -2.56 0.13
N GLY A 458 14.03 -3.30 -0.18
CA GLY A 458 12.69 -2.93 0.25
C GLY A 458 11.76 -4.12 0.26
N GLY A 459 11.11 -4.35 1.41
CA GLY A 459 10.09 -5.37 1.57
C GLY A 459 8.71 -4.82 1.20
N ALA A 460 7.98 -5.51 0.31
CA ALA A 460 6.73 -5.04 -0.26
C ALA A 460 5.61 -6.07 -0.18
N GLN A 461 4.37 -5.58 -0.02
CA GLN A 461 3.17 -6.41 0.00
C GLN A 461 3.00 -7.14 -1.33
N ASP A 462 2.73 -8.45 -1.30
CA ASP A 462 2.48 -9.37 -2.42
C ASP A 462 3.58 -9.43 -3.49
N ASN A 463 4.61 -8.58 -3.38
CA ASN A 463 5.68 -8.44 -4.36
C ASN A 463 7.07 -8.76 -3.78
N GLY A 464 7.13 -9.38 -2.59
CA GLY A 464 8.38 -9.87 -2.01
C GLY A 464 9.33 -8.77 -1.53
N THR A 465 10.62 -9.11 -1.43
CA THR A 465 11.67 -8.14 -1.14
C THR A 465 12.45 -7.83 -2.41
N HIS A 466 12.56 -6.56 -2.74
CA HIS A 466 13.27 -6.06 -3.91
C HIS A 466 14.59 -5.41 -3.58
N SER A 467 15.49 -5.39 -4.57
CA SER A 467 16.75 -4.65 -4.54
C SER A 467 17.04 -3.99 -5.87
N ALA A 468 17.63 -2.81 -5.84
CA ALA A 468 18.18 -2.17 -7.03
C ALA A 468 19.40 -1.30 -6.71
N ILE A 469 20.23 -1.10 -7.71
CA ILE A 469 21.32 -0.14 -7.67
C ILE A 469 20.74 1.27 -7.73
N TYR A 470 21.33 2.17 -6.98
CA TYR A 470 21.01 3.58 -6.94
C TYR A 470 20.94 4.20 -8.34
N GLY A 471 19.88 4.92 -8.65
CA GLY A 471 19.64 5.49 -9.98
C GLY A 471 19.10 4.51 -11.02
N SER A 472 19.04 3.20 -10.70
CA SER A 472 18.31 2.24 -11.53
C SER A 472 16.81 2.40 -11.28
N GLN A 473 16.05 2.48 -12.34
CA GLN A 473 14.59 2.42 -12.27
C GLN A 473 14.06 0.99 -12.22
N THR A 474 14.96 0.00 -12.39
CA THR A 474 14.64 -1.42 -12.45
C THR A 474 15.11 -2.12 -11.18
N SER A 475 14.23 -2.83 -10.53
CA SER A 475 14.53 -3.67 -9.36
C SER A 475 14.51 -5.16 -9.70
N SER A 476 15.16 -5.94 -8.85
CA SER A 476 15.14 -7.41 -8.87
C SER A 476 14.51 -7.93 -7.59
N GLU A 477 13.60 -8.88 -7.71
CA GLU A 477 13.01 -9.58 -6.58
C GLU A 477 14.03 -10.57 -5.98
N LEU A 478 14.23 -10.49 -4.67
CA LEU A 478 15.11 -11.38 -3.91
C LEU A 478 14.35 -12.49 -3.18
N SER A 479 13.11 -12.25 -2.82
CA SER A 479 12.24 -13.24 -2.17
C SER A 479 10.78 -12.99 -2.53
N VAL A 480 10.01 -14.05 -2.64
CA VAL A 480 8.58 -14.04 -2.99
C VAL A 480 7.67 -13.90 -1.76
N GLY A 481 6.40 -13.59 -1.97
CA GLY A 481 5.36 -13.43 -0.95
C GLY A 481 5.27 -12.00 -0.44
N ASP A 482 4.85 -11.79 0.84
CA ASP A 482 4.97 -10.46 1.45
C ASP A 482 6.39 -10.27 1.97
N GLY A 483 7.08 -9.24 1.51
CA GLY A 483 8.33 -8.78 2.09
C GLY A 483 8.06 -7.76 3.20
N PHE A 484 8.73 -7.91 4.37
CA PHE A 484 8.62 -6.97 5.49
C PHE A 484 9.95 -6.32 5.79
N GLY A 485 10.53 -6.56 6.97
CA GLY A 485 11.81 -6.00 7.36
C GLY A 485 12.96 -6.49 6.47
N CYS A 486 13.87 -5.60 6.17
CA CYS A 486 15.08 -5.90 5.41
C CYS A 486 16.26 -5.10 5.96
N THR A 487 17.46 -5.71 5.97
CA THR A 487 18.67 -5.03 6.44
C THR A 487 19.94 -5.71 5.95
N TRP A 488 21.05 -4.98 6.03
CA TRP A 488 22.38 -5.45 5.70
C TRP A 488 23.14 -5.92 6.96
N HIS A 489 23.99 -6.93 6.82
CA HIS A 489 24.90 -7.30 7.91
C HIS A 489 25.94 -6.20 8.12
N SER A 490 26.08 -5.67 9.34
CA SER A 490 26.93 -4.50 9.64
C SER A 490 28.42 -4.73 9.48
N GLY A 491 28.89 -5.98 9.48
CA GLY A 491 30.32 -6.32 9.31
C GLY A 491 30.67 -6.95 7.96
N ASP A 492 29.71 -7.56 7.28
CA ASP A 492 29.87 -8.13 5.94
C ASP A 492 28.66 -7.78 5.08
N HIS A 493 28.75 -6.66 4.42
CA HIS A 493 27.66 -6.11 3.61
C HIS A 493 27.38 -6.89 2.32
N SER A 494 28.06 -8.01 2.06
CA SER A 494 27.63 -8.97 1.05
C SER A 494 26.42 -9.81 1.51
N ILE A 495 26.10 -9.76 2.81
CA ILE A 495 25.01 -10.50 3.44
C ILE A 495 23.81 -9.58 3.66
N GLN A 496 22.66 -10.03 3.22
CA GLN A 496 21.36 -9.37 3.40
C GLN A 496 20.44 -10.26 4.25
N PHE A 497 19.61 -9.62 5.06
CA PHE A 497 18.55 -10.27 5.82
C PHE A 497 17.20 -9.73 5.37
N LEU A 498 16.28 -10.64 5.10
CA LEU A 498 14.95 -10.37 4.56
C LEU A 498 13.94 -11.13 5.40
N SER A 499 12.84 -10.50 5.78
CA SER A 499 11.73 -11.19 6.42
C SER A 499 10.50 -11.28 5.52
N SER A 500 9.68 -12.28 5.74
CA SER A 500 8.38 -12.41 5.09
C SER A 500 7.32 -12.91 6.09
N GLN A 501 6.07 -13.04 5.61
CA GLN A 501 4.96 -13.51 6.45
C GLN A 501 5.31 -14.79 7.22
N ASP A 502 4.62 -14.98 8.33
CA ASP A 502 4.78 -16.13 9.24
C ASP A 502 6.13 -16.19 9.96
N GLY A 503 6.83 -15.03 10.08
CA GLY A 503 8.11 -14.93 10.77
C GLY A 503 9.27 -15.59 10.04
N ILE A 504 9.18 -15.78 8.74
CA ILE A 504 10.26 -16.37 7.95
C ILE A 504 11.36 -15.33 7.76
N ILE A 505 12.59 -15.66 8.21
CA ILE A 505 13.79 -14.85 7.95
C ILE A 505 14.69 -15.58 6.97
N ARG A 506 15.17 -14.82 6.00
CA ARG A 506 16.10 -15.26 4.96
C ARG A 506 17.43 -14.53 5.10
N ARG A 507 18.51 -15.29 5.01
CA ARG A 507 19.86 -14.75 4.82
C ARG A 507 20.26 -14.98 3.37
N GLN A 508 20.61 -13.92 2.69
CA GLN A 508 21.09 -13.97 1.30
C GLN A 508 22.58 -13.58 1.25
N LEU A 509 23.38 -14.41 0.58
CA LEU A 509 24.77 -14.17 0.26
C LEU A 509 24.99 -14.45 -1.23
N GLY A 510 25.03 -13.40 -2.05
CA GLY A 510 24.97 -13.54 -3.51
C GLY A 510 23.71 -14.27 -3.95
N THR A 511 23.87 -15.41 -4.63
CA THR A 511 22.74 -16.27 -5.06
C THR A 511 22.33 -17.32 -4.02
N ASN A 512 23.05 -17.46 -2.91
CA ASN A 512 22.77 -18.45 -1.87
C ASN A 512 21.74 -17.89 -0.88
N LEU A 513 20.58 -18.50 -0.84
CA LEU A 513 19.49 -18.18 0.08
C LEU A 513 19.38 -19.27 1.14
N THR A 514 19.49 -18.87 2.41
CA THR A 514 19.26 -19.76 3.56
C THR A 514 18.03 -19.27 4.30
N ILE A 515 17.11 -20.17 4.65
CA ILE A 515 15.80 -19.86 5.24
C ILE A 515 15.76 -20.35 6.68
N ASN A 516 15.24 -19.52 7.60
CA ASN A 516 14.77 -19.91 8.91
C ASN A 516 13.25 -19.67 9.01
N SER A 517 12.49 -20.68 9.39
CA SER A 517 11.03 -20.66 9.37
C SER A 517 10.39 -20.62 10.77
N ASP A 518 11.16 -20.43 11.86
CA ASP A 518 10.70 -20.81 13.21
C ASP A 518 10.42 -19.66 14.18
N LEU A 519 10.08 -18.46 13.72
CA LEU A 519 9.70 -17.37 14.61
C LEU A 519 8.23 -17.39 15.07
N ASN A 520 7.57 -18.56 15.01
CA ASN A 520 6.20 -18.80 15.52
C ASN A 520 5.13 -17.83 14.98
N GLY A 521 5.17 -17.57 13.68
CA GLY A 521 4.00 -17.07 12.98
C GLY A 521 3.59 -15.63 13.28
N PHE A 522 4.51 -14.73 13.60
CA PHE A 522 4.18 -13.31 13.62
C PHE A 522 4.06 -12.79 12.19
N TRP A 523 2.97 -12.05 11.93
CA TRP A 523 2.68 -11.57 10.59
C TRP A 523 3.72 -10.58 10.07
N PHE A 524 4.04 -9.55 10.83
CA PHE A 524 5.00 -8.51 10.47
C PHE A 524 6.27 -8.63 11.30
N THR A 525 7.37 -9.01 10.68
CA THR A 525 8.67 -9.12 11.34
C THR A 525 9.59 -8.00 10.86
N GLU A 526 9.85 -7.04 11.74
CA GLU A 526 10.87 -6.02 11.56
C GLU A 526 12.25 -6.61 11.82
N LEU A 527 13.27 -6.15 11.10
CA LEU A 527 14.65 -6.58 11.24
C LEU A 527 15.53 -5.37 11.53
N THR A 528 16.33 -5.45 12.59
CA THR A 528 17.35 -4.43 12.90
C THR A 528 18.68 -5.07 13.17
N MET A 529 19.73 -4.60 12.48
CA MET A 529 21.09 -5.07 12.65
C MET A 529 21.86 -4.14 13.58
N SER A 530 22.44 -4.72 14.64
CA SER A 530 23.35 -3.98 15.51
C SER A 530 24.59 -3.51 14.75
N THR A 531 24.94 -2.25 14.87
CA THR A 531 26.11 -1.66 14.21
C THR A 531 27.44 -2.15 14.81
N ASN A 532 27.46 -2.49 16.09
CA ASN A 532 28.71 -2.69 16.84
C ASN A 532 28.91 -4.14 17.32
N THR A 533 27.87 -4.97 17.33
CA THR A 533 27.92 -6.31 17.93
C THR A 533 27.54 -7.44 16.99
N TYR A 534 27.19 -7.13 15.75
CA TYR A 534 26.79 -8.08 14.71
C TYR A 534 25.59 -8.98 15.10
N HIS A 535 24.71 -8.49 15.97
CA HIS A 535 23.47 -9.19 16.33
C HIS A 535 22.35 -8.70 15.43
N LEU A 536 21.56 -9.64 14.91
CA LEU A 536 20.31 -9.34 14.23
C LEU A 536 19.17 -9.47 15.25
N PHE A 537 18.38 -8.42 15.35
CA PHE A 537 17.16 -8.42 16.16
C PHE A 537 15.94 -8.60 15.28
N ALA A 538 14.97 -9.34 15.78
CA ALA A 538 13.69 -9.57 15.12
C ALA A 538 12.57 -9.62 16.16
N ASN A 539 11.40 -9.08 15.83
CA ASN A 539 10.21 -9.21 16.67
C ASN A 539 9.39 -10.45 16.28
N SER A 540 8.83 -11.09 17.30
CA SER A 540 7.80 -12.12 17.18
C SER A 540 6.68 -11.74 18.14
N THR A 541 5.49 -11.38 17.68
CA THR A 541 4.40 -10.88 18.52
C THR A 541 4.89 -9.90 19.61
N ASN A 542 4.87 -10.27 20.88
CA ASN A 542 5.36 -9.48 22.02
C ASN A 542 6.80 -9.81 22.44
N SER A 543 7.52 -10.67 21.72
CA SER A 543 8.89 -11.10 22.05
C SER A 543 9.91 -10.49 21.11
N LEU A 544 10.95 -9.87 21.66
CA LEU A 544 12.14 -9.47 20.91
C LEU A 544 13.15 -10.61 20.94
N LEU A 545 13.54 -11.06 19.77
CA LEU A 545 14.49 -12.14 19.56
C LEU A 545 15.83 -11.59 19.13
N ARG A 546 16.91 -12.26 19.56
CA ARG A 546 18.28 -11.89 19.21
C ARG A 546 18.99 -13.06 18.55
N GLY A 547 19.22 -12.96 17.24
CA GLY A 547 20.07 -13.89 16.50
C GLY A 547 21.56 -13.59 16.72
N ASN A 548 22.36 -14.61 16.95
CA ASN A 548 23.81 -14.47 17.05
C ASN A 548 24.44 -14.66 15.67
N GLN A 549 25.03 -13.61 15.12
CA GLN A 549 25.54 -13.58 13.75
C GLN A 549 27.08 -13.63 13.74
N ASN A 550 27.65 -14.82 13.78
CA ASN A 550 29.04 -14.99 13.44
C ASN A 550 29.16 -15.23 11.93
N VAL A 551 29.93 -14.41 11.23
CA VAL A 551 30.12 -14.50 9.76
C VAL A 551 30.61 -15.89 9.33
N ALA A 552 31.36 -16.58 10.18
CA ALA A 552 31.96 -17.89 9.89
C ALA A 552 31.03 -19.06 10.20
N VAL A 553 30.09 -18.92 11.15
CA VAL A 553 29.21 -20.00 11.57
C VAL A 553 27.80 -19.41 11.77
N TRP A 554 26.91 -19.78 10.91
CA TRP A 554 25.52 -19.36 10.97
C TRP A 554 24.76 -20.16 12.04
N ASP A 555 24.46 -19.50 13.16
CA ASP A 555 23.62 -20.05 14.22
C ASP A 555 22.19 -19.49 14.07
N TRP A 556 21.25 -20.36 13.73
CA TRP A 556 19.84 -20.02 13.61
C TRP A 556 19.08 -20.05 14.95
N SER A 557 19.79 -20.06 16.07
CA SER A 557 19.13 -19.92 17.36
C SER A 557 18.66 -18.47 17.56
N TRP A 558 17.41 -18.32 17.92
CA TRP A 558 16.74 -17.04 18.18
C TRP A 558 16.23 -17.01 19.62
N PRO A 559 17.09 -16.94 20.62
CA PRO A 559 16.63 -16.87 21.99
C PRO A 559 15.84 -15.58 22.21
N SER A 560 14.72 -15.70 22.94
CA SER A 560 14.02 -14.55 23.47
C SER A 560 14.94 -13.74 24.36
N THR A 561 14.82 -12.42 24.31
CA THR A 561 15.53 -11.52 25.23
C THR A 561 14.84 -11.42 26.61
N GLY A 562 13.69 -12.07 26.79
CA GLY A 562 12.95 -12.12 28.07
C GLY A 562 11.98 -10.93 28.29
N ASN A 563 11.75 -10.11 27.27
CA ASN A 563 10.87 -8.95 27.36
C ASN A 563 9.37 -9.30 27.48
N GLU A 564 8.98 -10.48 27.03
CA GLU A 564 7.59 -10.98 27.08
C GLU A 564 7.04 -11.13 28.50
N SER A 565 7.91 -11.19 29.50
CA SER A 565 7.51 -11.18 30.92
C SER A 565 6.90 -9.82 31.36
N ILE A 566 7.12 -8.76 30.62
CA ILE A 566 6.67 -7.40 30.90
C ILE A 566 5.76 -6.87 29.80
N MET A 567 6.07 -7.16 28.54
CA MET A 567 5.32 -6.67 27.37
C MET A 567 4.19 -7.61 27.02
N SER A 568 2.97 -7.09 26.99
CA SER A 568 1.76 -7.89 26.73
C SER A 568 1.21 -7.74 25.30
N ASN A 569 1.61 -6.70 24.59
CA ASN A 569 1.13 -6.37 23.26
C ASN A 569 2.23 -6.52 22.21
N ASP A 570 1.84 -6.64 20.95
CA ASP A 570 2.74 -6.79 19.80
C ASP A 570 3.74 -5.62 19.73
N ILE A 571 4.99 -5.96 19.46
CA ILE A 571 6.06 -4.97 19.27
C ILE A 571 5.78 -4.17 18.00
N ARG A 572 5.92 -2.83 18.10
CA ARG A 572 5.72 -1.87 17.01
C ARG A 572 7.01 -1.27 16.50
N GLY A 573 8.00 -1.16 17.36
CA GLY A 573 9.32 -0.64 17.00
C GLY A 573 10.32 -0.85 18.12
N TYR A 574 11.59 -0.87 17.77
CA TYR A 574 12.67 -0.98 18.73
C TYR A 574 13.97 -0.41 18.17
N GLU A 575 14.80 0.14 19.05
CA GLU A 575 16.11 0.65 18.65
C GLU A 575 17.17 0.47 19.73
N GLN A 576 18.37 0.09 19.30
CA GLN A 576 19.55 -0.10 20.14
C GLN A 576 20.37 1.19 20.22
N GLY A 577 20.86 1.53 21.39
CA GLY A 577 21.78 2.65 21.55
C GLY A 577 23.12 2.41 20.83
N THR A 578 23.49 3.32 19.93
CA THR A 578 24.73 3.20 19.17
C THR A 578 25.97 3.41 20.06
N ASN A 579 25.93 4.39 20.98
CA ASN A 579 27.04 4.67 21.92
C ASN A 579 27.12 3.67 23.07
N ASP A 580 26.01 3.00 23.40
CA ASP A 580 25.97 1.90 24.38
C ASP A 580 25.11 0.76 23.81
N PRO A 581 25.74 -0.24 23.19
CA PRO A 581 25.04 -1.35 22.56
C PRO A 581 24.36 -2.30 23.56
N ASN A 582 24.49 -2.09 24.87
CA ASN A 582 23.70 -2.81 25.86
C ASN A 582 22.32 -2.21 26.08
N VAL A 583 22.12 -0.96 25.70
CA VAL A 583 20.84 -0.27 25.82
C VAL A 583 19.93 -0.59 24.64
N MET A 584 18.70 -0.97 24.92
CA MET A 584 17.65 -1.19 23.93
C MET A 584 16.32 -0.61 24.46
N TYR A 585 15.60 0.07 23.60
CA TYR A 585 14.21 0.47 23.83
C TYR A 585 13.29 -0.32 22.91
N VAL A 586 12.14 -0.73 23.44
CA VAL A 586 11.10 -1.45 22.70
C VAL A 586 9.75 -0.82 23.01
N VAL A 587 8.96 -0.57 21.98
CA VAL A 587 7.61 -0.05 22.09
C VAL A 587 6.59 -1.04 21.54
N SER A 588 5.48 -1.20 22.26
CA SER A 588 4.22 -1.73 21.76
C SER A 588 3.23 -0.58 21.63
N SER A 589 2.01 -0.86 21.22
CA SER A 589 0.98 0.19 21.14
C SER A 589 0.70 0.89 22.48
N GLU A 590 0.97 0.26 23.62
CA GLU A 590 0.58 0.75 24.94
C GLU A 590 1.71 0.76 25.98
N GLN A 591 2.87 0.23 25.63
CA GLN A 591 3.98 0.08 26.58
C GLN A 591 5.30 0.50 25.92
N ILE A 592 6.18 1.04 26.74
CA ILE A 592 7.59 1.23 26.41
C ILE A 592 8.45 0.60 27.50
N ILE A 593 9.41 -0.20 27.08
CA ILE A 593 10.34 -0.88 27.99
C ILE A 593 11.78 -0.57 27.61
N LYS A 594 12.68 -0.67 28.57
CA LYS A 594 14.11 -0.46 28.39
C LYS A 594 14.90 -1.60 29.03
N THR A 595 16.00 -1.96 28.40
CA THR A 595 17.06 -2.74 29.05
C THR A 595 18.41 -2.02 28.95
N ASN A 596 19.31 -2.29 29.87
CA ASN A 596 20.72 -1.87 29.83
C ASN A 596 21.67 -3.05 29.69
N ASN A 597 21.19 -4.24 29.31
CA ASN A 597 21.97 -5.45 29.14
C ASN A 597 21.38 -6.37 28.06
N ILE A 598 20.98 -5.80 26.91
CA ILE A 598 20.37 -6.56 25.79
C ILE A 598 21.26 -7.71 25.29
N LEU A 599 22.57 -7.62 25.51
CA LEU A 599 23.52 -8.66 25.12
C LEU A 599 23.54 -9.85 26.09
N SER A 600 22.88 -9.76 27.26
CA SER A 600 22.69 -10.87 28.18
C SER A 600 21.53 -11.78 27.73
N THR A 601 21.52 -13.04 28.20
CA THR A 601 20.42 -14.00 27.92
C THR A 601 20.01 -14.67 29.22
N PRO A 602 18.80 -14.38 29.76
CA PRO A 602 17.90 -13.28 29.34
C PRO A 602 18.45 -11.89 29.71
N ALA A 603 17.95 -10.85 29.05
CA ALA A 603 18.18 -9.47 29.46
C ALA A 603 17.23 -9.09 30.62
N THR A 604 17.59 -8.03 31.35
CA THR A 604 16.74 -7.48 32.41
C THR A 604 15.99 -6.26 31.87
N TRP A 605 14.67 -6.31 31.87
CA TRP A 605 13.84 -5.26 31.31
C TRP A 605 13.15 -4.42 32.40
N THR A 606 12.94 -3.15 32.10
CA THR A 606 12.24 -2.20 32.96
C THR A 606 11.09 -1.57 32.17
N LEU A 607 9.89 -1.62 32.72
CA LEU A 607 8.74 -0.88 32.19
C LEU A 607 8.94 0.60 32.51
N LEU A 608 8.90 1.44 31.48
CA LEU A 608 9.01 2.88 31.60
C LEU A 608 7.64 3.52 31.77
N THR A 609 7.61 4.75 32.30
CA THR A 609 6.40 5.56 32.35
C THR A 609 5.94 5.85 30.93
N HIS A 610 4.65 5.63 30.63
CA HIS A 610 4.10 5.93 29.34
C HIS A 610 4.14 7.45 29.06
N PRO A 611 4.57 7.93 27.86
CA PRO A 611 4.68 9.35 27.55
C PRO A 611 3.38 10.14 27.70
N SER A 612 2.26 9.50 27.42
CA SER A 612 0.90 10.10 27.52
C SER A 612 -0.09 9.03 27.98
N PRO A 613 -0.11 8.71 29.28
CA PRO A 613 -1.06 7.77 29.82
C PRO A 613 -2.47 8.38 29.80
N GLY A 614 -3.45 7.64 29.28
CA GLY A 614 -4.86 7.98 29.42
C GLY A 614 -5.40 7.65 30.84
N PRO A 615 -6.62 8.09 31.16
CA PRO A 615 -7.30 7.71 32.40
C PRO A 615 -7.59 6.20 32.45
N THR A 616 -7.71 5.55 31.33
CA THR A 616 -7.78 4.09 31.20
C THR A 616 -6.76 3.60 30.16
N PRO A 617 -6.36 2.30 30.19
CA PRO A 617 -5.45 1.75 29.17
C PRO A 617 -5.97 1.95 27.74
N GLU A 618 -7.27 1.88 27.54
CA GLU A 618 -7.93 2.05 26.26
C GLU A 618 -7.83 3.48 25.71
N GLU A 619 -7.74 4.49 26.59
CA GLU A 619 -7.62 5.91 26.23
C GLU A 619 -6.17 6.38 26.15
N THR A 620 -5.23 5.47 26.39
CA THR A 620 -3.80 5.73 26.26
C THR A 620 -3.42 5.93 24.80
N VAL A 621 -2.59 6.94 24.52
CA VAL A 621 -2.08 7.23 23.17
C VAL A 621 -1.29 6.04 22.66
N LYS A 622 -1.50 5.66 21.39
CA LYS A 622 -0.83 4.50 20.80
C LYS A 622 0.59 4.86 20.38
N LEU A 623 1.58 4.18 20.94
CA LEU A 623 2.98 4.30 20.53
C LEU A 623 3.21 3.50 19.26
N GLN A 624 4.10 3.99 18.38
CA GLN A 624 4.33 3.37 17.08
C GLN A 624 5.80 3.04 16.82
N ASN A 625 6.71 3.96 17.09
CA ASN A 625 8.12 3.74 16.82
C ASN A 625 8.99 4.58 17.78
N VAL A 626 10.26 4.23 17.89
CA VAL A 626 11.21 4.85 18.80
C VAL A 626 12.52 5.12 18.08
N THR A 627 13.21 6.22 18.44
CA THR A 627 14.59 6.46 17.99
C THR A 627 15.45 6.99 19.15
N VAL A 628 16.73 6.70 19.10
CA VAL A 628 17.72 6.97 20.16
C VAL A 628 18.84 7.85 19.62
N ASP A 629 19.28 8.82 20.40
CA ASP A 629 20.46 9.64 20.04
C ASP A 629 21.71 8.75 19.94
N PRO A 630 22.39 8.69 18.80
CA PRO A 630 23.59 7.89 18.61
C PRO A 630 24.74 8.20 19.56
N LEU A 631 24.77 9.40 20.18
CA LEU A 631 25.78 9.82 21.14
C LEU A 631 25.34 9.71 22.60
N ASN A 632 24.03 9.56 22.87
CA ASN A 632 23.51 9.50 24.24
C ASN A 632 22.29 8.60 24.34
N ALA A 633 22.48 7.35 24.72
CA ALA A 633 21.40 6.36 24.81
C ALA A 633 20.30 6.71 25.84
N ASN A 634 20.43 7.78 26.64
CA ASN A 634 19.36 8.27 27.50
C ASN A 634 18.47 9.33 26.82
N ARG A 635 18.83 9.80 25.64
CA ARG A 635 17.98 10.70 24.83
C ARG A 635 17.22 9.88 23.83
N VAL A 636 15.90 9.87 23.98
CA VAL A 636 15.02 9.00 23.20
C VAL A 636 13.76 9.74 22.79
N TRP A 637 13.27 9.45 21.61
CA TRP A 637 12.02 9.99 21.04
C TRP A 637 11.08 8.85 20.70
N VAL A 638 9.80 9.05 20.96
CA VAL A 638 8.74 8.11 20.63
C VAL A 638 7.69 8.81 19.78
N VAL A 639 7.41 8.28 18.61
CA VAL A 639 6.35 8.75 17.74
C VAL A 639 5.07 7.94 18.01
N CYS A 640 3.92 8.63 17.95
CA CYS A 640 2.62 8.08 18.26
C CYS A 640 1.74 7.99 17.02
N SER A 641 1.05 6.89 16.87
CA SER A 641 0.04 6.65 15.86
C SER A 641 -1.36 7.09 16.34
N GLY A 642 -2.37 6.88 15.51
CA GLY A 642 -3.76 7.21 15.81
C GLY A 642 -4.07 8.71 15.74
N PHE A 643 -5.32 9.04 16.11
CA PHE A 643 -5.88 10.38 15.93
C PHE A 643 -6.00 11.14 17.26
N TYR A 644 -4.89 11.26 17.96
CA TYR A 644 -4.78 12.01 19.24
C TYR A 644 -4.18 13.39 18.97
N ASN A 645 -5.05 14.40 18.95
CA ASN A 645 -4.64 15.76 18.62
C ASN A 645 -3.60 16.32 19.62
N GLY A 646 -2.50 16.87 19.09
CA GLY A 646 -1.41 17.45 19.89
C GLY A 646 -0.58 16.42 20.66
N GLN A 647 -0.71 15.12 20.36
CA GLN A 647 0.01 14.05 21.06
C GLN A 647 0.65 13.08 20.04
N LYS A 648 1.60 13.58 19.26
CA LYS A 648 2.20 12.89 18.13
C LYS A 648 3.62 12.42 18.36
N ILE A 649 4.39 13.14 19.19
CA ILE A 649 5.77 12.81 19.48
C ILE A 649 6.18 13.33 20.87
N PHE A 650 6.94 12.50 21.57
CA PHE A 650 7.48 12.79 22.89
C PHE A 650 8.99 12.56 22.93
N LYS A 651 9.68 13.35 23.74
CA LYS A 651 11.13 13.27 23.96
C LYS A 651 11.42 13.01 25.43
N SER A 652 12.40 12.16 25.73
CA SER A 652 13.01 11.99 27.04
C SER A 652 14.50 12.32 26.98
N GLU A 653 15.02 12.95 28.03
CA GLU A 653 16.45 13.26 28.21
C GLU A 653 17.10 12.36 29.27
N ASP A 654 16.30 11.54 29.98
CA ASP A 654 16.68 10.78 31.17
C ASP A 654 16.39 9.28 31.05
N GLY A 655 16.42 8.76 29.81
CA GLY A 655 16.25 7.34 29.53
C GLY A 655 14.83 6.84 29.69
N GLY A 656 13.84 7.70 29.49
CA GLY A 656 12.40 7.36 29.53
C GLY A 656 11.78 7.49 30.92
N THR A 657 12.48 8.11 31.89
CA THR A 657 11.93 8.37 33.23
C THR A 657 10.91 9.50 33.17
N THR A 658 11.23 10.58 32.44
CA THR A 658 10.30 11.69 32.17
C THR A 658 10.17 11.98 30.69
N TRP A 659 9.02 12.53 30.28
CA TRP A 659 8.72 12.79 28.89
C TRP A 659 8.23 14.23 28.67
N THR A 660 8.69 14.84 27.62
CA THR A 660 8.26 16.15 27.14
C THR A 660 7.50 15.99 25.82
N ASN A 661 6.27 16.50 25.76
CA ASN A 661 5.51 16.56 24.51
C ASN A 661 6.10 17.65 23.60
N ILE A 662 6.54 17.27 22.41
CA ILE A 662 7.11 18.18 21.41
C ILE A 662 6.29 18.19 20.11
N SER A 663 5.04 17.78 20.15
CA SER A 663 4.15 17.67 18.98
C SER A 663 3.87 18.99 18.30
N GLY A 664 3.87 20.12 19.05
CA GLY A 664 3.62 21.42 18.45
C GLY A 664 2.32 21.46 17.63
N SER A 665 2.41 21.97 16.41
CA SER A 665 1.28 22.10 15.50
C SER A 665 1.21 20.99 14.44
N LEU A 666 1.75 19.80 14.71
CA LEU A 666 1.59 18.64 13.83
C LEU A 666 0.11 18.35 13.59
N PRO A 667 -0.28 17.96 12.36
CA PRO A 667 -1.67 17.59 12.06
C PRO A 667 -2.09 16.33 12.81
N ASN A 668 -3.39 16.14 12.95
CA ASN A 668 -3.93 14.99 13.66
C ASN A 668 -4.05 13.75 12.74
N VAL A 669 -2.94 13.36 12.14
CA VAL A 669 -2.81 12.14 11.32
C VAL A 669 -1.94 11.11 12.04
N GLN A 670 -1.84 9.91 11.49
CA GLN A 670 -0.97 8.87 12.02
C GLN A 670 0.49 9.15 11.66
N PHE A 671 1.39 8.90 12.60
CA PHE A 671 2.83 8.91 12.40
C PHE A 671 3.37 7.50 12.61
N ARG A 672 4.24 7.04 11.68
CA ARG A 672 4.67 5.63 11.63
C ARG A 672 6.17 5.47 11.74
N ALA A 673 6.92 6.37 11.14
CA ALA A 673 8.38 6.29 11.06
C ALA A 673 9.02 7.49 11.78
N ILE A 674 10.19 7.25 12.34
CA ILE A 674 11.03 8.29 12.95
C ILE A 674 12.49 7.96 12.68
N VAL A 675 13.29 8.96 12.40
CA VAL A 675 14.75 8.81 12.28
C VAL A 675 15.43 10.05 12.83
N TYR A 676 16.51 9.80 13.56
CA TYR A 676 17.40 10.81 14.08
C TYR A 676 18.54 11.08 13.08
N ASP A 677 18.75 12.34 12.73
CA ASP A 677 19.84 12.74 11.82
C ASP A 677 21.16 12.90 12.59
N THR A 678 21.91 13.91 12.30
CA THR A 678 23.27 14.13 12.80
C THR A 678 23.36 14.15 14.34
N PRO A 679 24.28 13.40 14.95
CA PRO A 679 24.50 13.36 16.38
C PRO A 679 24.64 14.75 17.02
N GLY A 680 23.93 14.95 18.15
CA GLY A 680 24.02 16.19 18.96
C GLY A 680 23.23 17.38 18.44
N SER A 681 22.49 17.27 17.33
CA SER A 681 21.75 18.39 16.71
C SER A 681 20.26 18.41 17.02
N ASP A 682 19.68 17.35 17.62
CA ASP A 682 18.23 17.11 17.75
C ASP A 682 17.46 17.24 16.41
N ARG A 683 18.10 16.83 15.35
CA ARG A 683 17.51 16.84 14.01
C ARG A 683 16.72 15.56 13.80
N ILE A 684 15.39 15.70 13.79
CA ILE A 684 14.44 14.58 13.73
C ILE A 684 13.57 14.71 12.48
N TYR A 685 13.43 13.62 11.76
CA TYR A 685 12.42 13.45 10.73
C TYR A 685 11.38 12.43 11.19
N ILE A 686 10.11 12.71 10.92
CA ILE A 686 9.01 11.80 11.20
C ILE A 686 8.16 11.61 9.96
N GLY A 687 7.82 10.35 9.67
CA GLY A 687 6.97 9.93 8.56
C GLY A 687 5.53 9.74 9.00
N SER A 688 4.60 10.26 8.21
CA SER A 688 3.17 10.19 8.46
C SER A 688 2.40 9.68 7.25
N ASP A 689 1.08 9.51 7.38
CA ASP A 689 0.21 9.12 6.26
C ASP A 689 0.09 10.21 5.17
N ILE A 690 0.61 11.42 5.41
CA ILE A 690 0.56 12.55 4.47
C ILE A 690 1.94 13.06 4.04
N GLY A 691 3.02 12.37 4.41
CA GLY A 691 4.39 12.74 4.09
C GLY A 691 5.29 12.90 5.31
N VAL A 692 6.38 13.67 5.17
CA VAL A 692 7.47 13.79 6.13
C VAL A 692 7.44 15.16 6.81
N PHE A 693 7.74 15.20 8.10
CA PHE A 693 7.94 16.42 8.89
C PHE A 693 9.34 16.43 9.49
N TYR A 694 9.85 17.63 9.75
CA TYR A 694 11.20 17.85 10.24
C TYR A 694 11.24 18.89 11.35
N LYS A 695 12.10 18.68 12.35
CA LYS A 695 12.35 19.62 13.45
C LYS A 695 13.76 19.51 13.99
N THR A 696 14.31 20.65 14.46
CA THR A 696 15.52 20.72 15.29
C THR A 696 15.18 21.24 16.69
N SER A 697 16.14 21.19 17.62
CA SER A 697 16.02 21.80 18.96
C SER A 697 15.87 23.32 18.92
N THR A 698 16.33 23.97 17.87
CA THR A 698 16.28 25.45 17.73
C THR A 698 15.00 25.94 17.08
N MET A 699 14.24 25.06 16.44
CA MET A 699 12.97 25.42 15.81
C MET A 699 11.84 25.45 16.84
N SER A 700 10.99 26.46 16.76
CA SER A 700 9.81 26.57 17.61
C SER A 700 8.75 25.52 17.29
N ASP A 701 8.64 25.11 16.02
CA ASP A 701 7.63 24.19 15.53
C ASP A 701 8.16 23.29 14.41
N TRP A 702 7.36 22.32 13.96
CA TRP A 702 7.65 21.41 12.88
C TRP A 702 7.49 22.06 11.50
N ILE A 703 8.36 21.70 10.58
CA ILE A 703 8.27 22.03 9.16
C ILE A 703 7.70 20.84 8.40
N TYR A 704 6.80 21.08 7.46
CA TYR A 704 6.34 20.08 6.50
C TYR A 704 7.43 19.89 5.43
N PHE A 705 8.18 18.80 5.56
CA PHE A 705 9.35 18.50 4.73
C PHE A 705 8.96 17.56 3.57
N SER A 706 7.98 17.98 2.76
CA SER A 706 7.39 17.11 1.73
C SER A 706 7.20 17.80 0.38
N ASN A 707 8.02 18.80 0.07
CA ASN A 707 7.96 19.41 -1.25
C ASN A 707 8.29 18.36 -2.33
N ASN A 708 7.42 18.20 -3.35
CA ASN A 708 7.44 17.17 -4.38
C ASN A 708 7.18 15.73 -3.90
N LEU A 709 7.12 15.44 -2.61
CA LEU A 709 6.64 14.15 -2.11
C LEU A 709 5.11 14.12 -2.21
N PRO A 710 4.51 13.13 -2.90
CA PRO A 710 3.06 13.01 -2.89
C PRO A 710 2.56 12.71 -1.47
N PRO A 711 1.32 13.12 -1.13
CA PRO A 711 0.73 12.71 0.13
C PRO A 711 0.51 11.19 0.11
N ALA A 712 1.43 10.47 0.74
CA ALA A 712 1.47 9.03 0.81
C ALA A 712 1.81 8.57 2.23
N ASN A 713 1.38 7.36 2.57
CA ASN A 713 1.72 6.73 3.82
C ASN A 713 3.22 6.38 3.83
N VAL A 714 3.99 7.09 4.65
CA VAL A 714 5.43 6.86 4.85
C VAL A 714 5.61 5.80 5.94
N THR A 715 5.97 4.61 5.53
CA THR A 715 6.12 3.44 6.42
C THR A 715 7.51 3.34 7.02
N SER A 716 8.53 3.77 6.30
CA SER A 716 9.93 3.69 6.73
C SER A 716 10.71 4.93 6.32
N LEU A 717 11.60 5.38 7.18
CA LEU A 717 12.54 6.47 6.94
C LEU A 717 13.97 5.99 7.23
N LYS A 718 14.89 6.27 6.32
CA LYS A 718 16.33 5.98 6.50
C LYS A 718 17.16 7.19 6.08
N ILE A 719 18.27 7.39 6.76
CA ILE A 719 19.28 8.40 6.39
C ILE A 719 20.52 7.68 5.90
N TYR A 720 20.94 8.01 4.70
CA TYR A 720 22.12 7.45 4.10
C TYR A 720 22.79 8.45 3.14
N ASP A 721 24.11 8.59 3.21
CA ASP A 721 24.95 9.41 2.31
C ASP A 721 24.43 10.84 2.05
N GLY A 722 24.01 11.53 3.11
CA GLY A 722 23.52 12.92 3.06
C GLY A 722 22.09 13.09 2.55
N TYR A 723 21.36 12.01 2.36
CA TYR A 723 19.95 12.01 1.97
C TYR A 723 19.07 11.34 3.02
N ILE A 724 17.82 11.78 3.06
CA ILE A 724 16.74 11.04 3.69
C ILE A 724 15.93 10.30 2.63
N TYR A 725 15.59 9.06 2.93
CA TYR A 725 14.81 8.17 2.09
C TYR A 725 13.51 7.82 2.78
N ALA A 726 12.42 7.77 1.99
CA ALA A 726 11.11 7.38 2.45
C ALA A 726 10.61 6.18 1.64
N GLY A 727 10.37 5.07 2.33
CA GLY A 727 9.54 3.97 1.83
C GLY A 727 8.09 4.33 2.00
N THR A 728 7.29 4.17 0.94
CA THR A 728 5.88 4.50 0.97
C THR A 728 4.99 3.31 0.64
N PHE A 729 3.81 3.29 1.21
CA PHE A 729 2.83 2.24 0.94
C PHE A 729 1.98 2.62 -0.27
N GLY A 730 2.44 2.23 -1.47
CA GLY A 730 1.75 2.43 -2.74
C GLY A 730 2.29 3.54 -3.64
N ARG A 731 3.44 4.18 -3.29
CA ARG A 731 4.08 5.21 -4.12
C ARG A 731 5.61 5.00 -4.23
N GLY A 732 6.09 3.78 -3.97
CA GLY A 732 7.50 3.42 -4.12
C GLY A 732 8.43 4.09 -3.11
N ILE A 733 9.69 4.25 -3.50
CA ILE A 733 10.75 4.87 -2.69
C ILE A 733 11.00 6.30 -3.20
N TRP A 734 11.21 7.20 -2.26
CA TRP A 734 11.52 8.62 -2.49
C TRP A 734 12.76 9.03 -1.71
N ARG A 735 13.47 10.06 -2.18
CA ARG A 735 14.58 10.66 -1.44
C ARG A 735 14.57 12.18 -1.53
N SER A 736 15.18 12.82 -0.54
CA SER A 736 15.48 14.25 -0.52
C SER A 736 16.85 14.49 0.11
N PRO A 737 17.60 15.52 -0.29
CA PRO A 737 18.72 15.98 0.52
C PRO A 737 18.26 16.27 1.95
N LEU A 738 19.12 16.04 2.93
CA LEU A 738 18.85 16.40 4.31
C LEU A 738 18.65 17.92 4.44
N PHE A 739 17.79 18.31 5.36
CA PHE A 739 17.60 19.73 5.66
C PHE A 739 18.93 20.37 6.07
N SER A 740 19.27 21.44 5.40
CA SER A 740 20.43 22.28 5.75
C SER A 740 20.01 23.72 5.94
N THR A 741 20.46 24.33 7.03
CA THR A 741 20.33 25.78 7.17
C THR A 741 21.23 26.46 6.14
N CYS A 742 20.67 27.32 5.32
CA CYS A 742 21.45 28.06 4.36
C CYS A 742 22.40 29.03 5.08
N PRO A 743 23.69 28.96 4.82
CA PRO A 743 24.62 30.01 5.27
C PRO A 743 24.24 31.35 4.65
N ILE A 744 24.49 32.43 5.39
CA ILE A 744 24.19 33.81 4.89
C ILE A 744 24.95 34.06 3.58
N ASN A 745 26.23 33.71 3.55
CA ASN A 745 27.07 33.77 2.37
C ASN A 745 27.87 32.47 2.22
N VAL A 746 28.05 32.02 1.00
CA VAL A 746 28.89 30.90 0.65
C VAL A 746 30.02 31.34 -0.26
N SER A 747 31.26 31.06 0.10
CA SER A 747 32.43 31.28 -0.73
C SER A 747 33.08 29.92 -1.05
N LEU A 748 33.02 29.54 -2.29
CA LEU A 748 33.53 28.27 -2.81
C LEU A 748 34.86 28.54 -3.53
N THR A 749 35.94 27.99 -2.99
CA THR A 749 37.29 28.09 -3.57
C THR A 749 37.86 26.70 -3.81
N PRO A 750 38.89 26.55 -4.65
CA PRO A 750 39.55 25.26 -4.81
C PRO A 750 40.08 24.63 -3.52
N ALA A 751 40.25 25.44 -2.47
CA ALA A 751 40.76 24.99 -1.19
C ALA A 751 39.67 24.39 -0.27
N ASN A 752 38.50 24.98 -0.23
CA ASN A 752 37.37 24.54 0.63
C ASN A 752 36.28 23.73 -0.10
N ASP A 753 36.32 23.78 -1.44
CA ASP A 753 35.48 22.95 -2.30
C ASP A 753 36.33 22.56 -3.54
N PRO A 754 37.24 21.61 -3.40
CA PRO A 754 38.29 21.35 -4.38
C PRO A 754 37.77 20.85 -5.74
N GLY A 755 36.48 20.82 -5.98
CA GLY A 755 35.92 20.42 -7.26
C GLY A 755 36.45 19.05 -7.75
N THR A 756 36.77 18.19 -6.79
CA THR A 756 37.23 16.83 -7.11
C THR A 756 36.24 16.16 -8.00
N VAL A 757 36.79 15.52 -9.01
CA VAL A 757 36.08 14.75 -10.02
C VAL A 757 34.98 13.92 -9.36
N TYR A 758 33.78 14.43 -9.36
CA TYR A 758 32.62 13.65 -8.97
C TYR A 758 32.27 12.74 -10.15
N LEU A 759 32.39 11.48 -9.95
CA LEU A 759 32.18 10.47 -10.99
C LEU A 759 30.71 10.34 -11.40
N HIS A 760 29.77 10.94 -10.75
CA HIS A 760 28.35 11.14 -11.09
C HIS A 760 27.69 11.91 -9.94
N GLY A 761 27.06 13.05 -10.20
CA GLY A 761 26.28 13.69 -9.17
C GLY A 761 25.92 15.16 -9.44
N LYS A 762 24.85 15.58 -8.80
CA LYS A 762 24.33 16.95 -8.74
C LYS A 762 24.83 17.61 -7.47
N GLN A 763 25.46 18.78 -7.59
CA GLN A 763 25.79 19.62 -6.45
C GLN A 763 24.88 20.84 -6.38
N VAL A 764 24.37 21.12 -5.21
CA VAL A 764 23.49 22.27 -4.98
C VAL A 764 24.07 23.13 -3.86
N HIS A 765 24.28 24.41 -4.14
CA HIS A 765 24.79 25.38 -3.19
C HIS A 765 23.76 26.49 -2.99
N TYR A 766 23.34 26.69 -1.75
CA TYR A 766 22.39 27.72 -1.36
C TYR A 766 23.02 28.72 -0.40
N ALA A 767 22.63 29.96 -0.52
CA ALA A 767 22.91 31.01 0.46
C ALA A 767 21.77 32.01 0.50
N SER A 768 21.43 32.54 1.69
CA SER A 768 20.37 33.52 1.85
C SER A 768 20.71 34.89 1.27
N ASN A 769 21.96 35.21 1.09
CA ASN A 769 22.43 36.47 0.54
C ASN A 769 23.24 36.28 -0.74
N SER A 770 24.41 35.63 -0.66
CA SER A 770 25.31 35.49 -1.82
C SER A 770 26.01 34.16 -1.88
N VAL A 771 26.29 33.69 -3.10
CA VAL A 771 27.24 32.61 -3.40
C VAL A 771 28.34 33.18 -4.28
N THR A 772 29.59 33.10 -3.83
CA THR A 772 30.79 33.44 -4.62
C THR A 772 31.56 32.16 -4.96
N SER A 773 31.92 31.98 -6.20
CA SER A 773 32.64 30.74 -6.63
C SER A 773 33.79 31.05 -7.59
N SER A 774 34.97 30.50 -7.29
CA SER A 774 36.16 30.49 -8.18
C SER A 774 36.56 29.07 -8.62
N ARG A 775 35.64 28.11 -8.51
CA ARG A 775 35.92 26.69 -8.77
C ARG A 775 35.91 26.32 -10.24
N VAL A 776 36.62 25.25 -10.57
CA VAL A 776 36.55 24.60 -11.88
C VAL A 776 35.59 23.42 -11.80
N ILE A 777 34.53 23.44 -12.60
CA ILE A 777 33.59 22.32 -12.70
C ILE A 777 34.02 21.46 -13.88
N SER A 778 34.46 20.24 -13.60
CA SER A 778 34.85 19.28 -14.61
C SER A 778 34.25 17.92 -14.34
N GLY A 779 33.83 17.19 -15.35
CA GLY A 779 33.31 15.85 -15.16
C GLY A 779 32.85 15.21 -16.46
N SER A 780 32.51 13.94 -16.41
CA SER A 780 31.84 13.20 -17.47
C SER A 780 30.38 13.62 -17.58
N LEU A 781 29.73 13.28 -18.67
CA LEU A 781 28.28 13.46 -18.88
C LEU A 781 27.47 13.17 -17.60
N GLY A 782 26.66 14.13 -17.16
CA GLY A 782 25.75 13.99 -16.00
C GLY A 782 26.15 14.76 -14.74
N ASN A 783 27.28 15.49 -14.74
CA ASN A 783 27.62 16.35 -13.61
C ASN A 783 26.86 17.68 -13.70
N GLU A 784 26.18 18.02 -12.63
CA GLU A 784 25.37 19.23 -12.49
C GLU A 784 25.80 20.01 -11.26
N ALA A 785 25.93 21.34 -11.39
CA ALA A 785 26.08 22.22 -10.24
C ALA A 785 25.02 23.33 -10.28
N ILE A 786 24.28 23.47 -9.20
CA ILE A 786 23.26 24.50 -9.03
C ILE A 786 23.72 25.48 -7.98
N TYR A 787 23.66 26.76 -8.30
CA TYR A 787 23.97 27.87 -7.40
C TYR A 787 22.71 28.69 -7.21
N THR A 788 22.25 28.83 -5.98
CA THR A 788 21.09 29.67 -5.64
C THR A 788 21.48 30.66 -4.53
N ALA A 789 21.20 31.94 -4.73
CA ALA A 789 21.43 32.96 -3.73
C ALA A 789 20.20 33.87 -3.61
N GLY A 790 19.95 34.42 -2.42
CA GLY A 790 18.84 35.31 -2.19
C GLY A 790 18.98 36.68 -2.92
N ASN A 791 20.19 37.21 -2.99
CA ASN A 791 20.44 38.53 -3.56
C ASN A 791 21.34 38.52 -4.80
N TYR A 792 22.49 37.84 -4.75
CA TYR A 792 23.38 37.80 -5.91
C TYR A 792 24.28 36.58 -5.95
N LEU A 793 24.72 36.23 -7.18
CA LEU A 793 25.70 35.19 -7.49
C LEU A 793 26.92 35.88 -8.10
N ASP A 794 28.10 35.54 -7.59
CA ASP A 794 29.36 36.11 -8.04
C ASP A 794 30.31 34.97 -8.47
N PHE A 795 30.59 34.90 -9.75
CA PHE A 795 31.56 33.97 -10.32
C PHE A 795 32.85 34.72 -10.60
N VAL A 796 33.79 34.64 -9.65
CA VAL A 796 35.05 35.36 -9.70
C VAL A 796 36.07 34.68 -10.59
N GLU A 797 37.21 35.38 -10.81
CA GLU A 797 38.33 34.88 -11.61
C GLU A 797 38.75 33.46 -11.14
N GLY A 798 38.87 32.53 -12.12
CA GLY A 798 39.13 31.09 -11.84
C GLY A 798 37.93 30.21 -11.89
N PHE A 799 36.70 30.70 -12.07
CA PHE A 799 35.53 29.88 -12.31
C PHE A 799 35.47 29.39 -13.77
N TRP A 800 35.42 28.07 -13.97
CA TRP A 800 35.37 27.45 -15.28
C TRP A 800 34.41 26.25 -15.29
N GLY A 801 33.52 26.20 -16.31
CA GLY A 801 32.76 24.99 -16.64
C GLY A 801 33.35 24.31 -17.87
N LYS A 802 33.64 23.01 -17.83
CA LYS A 802 34.06 22.23 -19.00
C LYS A 802 32.84 21.79 -19.82
N THR A 803 33.11 21.45 -21.09
CA THR A 803 32.13 21.25 -22.17
C THR A 803 30.99 20.26 -21.87
N ASP A 804 31.09 19.43 -20.86
CA ASP A 804 30.10 18.40 -20.53
C ASP A 804 29.46 18.61 -19.13
N ALA A 805 29.67 19.77 -18.51
CA ALA A 805 29.09 20.11 -17.22
C ALA A 805 27.86 21.02 -17.40
N PHE A 806 26.75 20.68 -16.73
CA PHE A 806 25.59 21.55 -16.62
C PHE A 806 25.76 22.47 -15.41
N ILE A 807 25.60 23.78 -15.64
CA ILE A 807 25.68 24.80 -14.58
C ILE A 807 24.40 25.61 -14.62
N GLU A 808 23.67 25.60 -13.51
CA GLU A 808 22.50 26.43 -13.31
C GLU A 808 22.76 27.47 -12.22
N ALA A 809 22.44 28.72 -12.51
CA ALA A 809 22.56 29.82 -11.57
C ALA A 809 21.20 30.52 -11.43
N LYS A 810 20.69 30.61 -10.20
CA LYS A 810 19.38 31.19 -9.87
C LYS A 810 19.49 32.23 -8.77
N ILE A 811 18.78 33.35 -8.95
CA ILE A 811 18.44 34.24 -7.84
C ILE A 811 17.11 33.76 -7.27
N GLY A 812 17.11 33.42 -6.00
CA GLY A 812 15.94 32.89 -5.30
C GLY A 812 16.20 32.73 -3.83
N THR A 813 15.17 32.37 -3.09
CA THR A 813 15.30 32.06 -1.66
C THR A 813 15.89 30.67 -1.46
N CYS A 814 16.72 30.49 -0.44
CA CYS A 814 17.05 29.18 0.06
C CYS A 814 15.78 28.40 0.38
N PRO A 815 15.73 27.08 0.13
CA PRO A 815 14.68 26.27 0.74
C PRO A 815 14.83 26.37 2.26
N GLU A 816 13.83 27.01 2.90
CA GLU A 816 13.74 27.09 4.37
C GLU A 816 13.14 25.82 4.96
#